data_f9fa43ae55ef0ee977bc55f81f76f657
#
_entry.id   f9fa43ae55ef0ee977bc55f81f76f657
#
_cell.length_a   1.000
_cell.length_b   1.000
_cell.length_c   1.000
_cell.angle_alpha   90.00
_cell.angle_beta   90.00
_cell.angle_gamma   90.00
#
_symmetry.space_group_name_H-M   'P 1'
#
loop_
_entity.id
_entity.type
_entity.pdbx_description
1 polymer ?
#
loop_
_entity_poly.entity_id
_entity_poly.type
_entity_poly.pdbx_seq_one_letter_code
_entity_poly.pdbx_strand_id
1 'polypeptide(L)'
;MKNGYIKTAAATPYITVADCNANGNEIIRLIHEMEKEHVKVMTFPELCITGYTCQDLFLQRRLLDSAWETLLKITKETTDVDALVFVGVPFRNHGKLYNVAAVLNRGEIIGLVPKTYLPNYGEFYEQRHFASGLGCLEYVDIEGKRVPFGTDILFICEEEPELVAAAEICEDLWVTLPPSVLHAQAGANLIVNLSASNEMVGKDSYRRDLVSGQSARLVCGYVYANAGEGESTQDLVFGGQNMIAENGVILAEGKRFHNGIVCSEIDVQRLNDERRRLTTYQPADDSDHIKVRFHLNVEETKLTRKYPQYPFVPSRKEERDMRCDEILNIQAMGLKKRMDHIHCHKATVGLSGGLDSTLALLVIARAFDLSGADRKDIHCITMPCFGTTDRTYQNACKLSQCLGATLSEINIKEAVNVHFRDIAHDPSVHDVTYENSQARERTQILMDSANQDGSILVGTGDLSELALGWATYNGDHMSMYGVNASVPKTLVRHLVRYYADTCKDEKLTEVLLDILDTPVSPELLPPKDGKIAQKTEDLVGPYELHDFYLYYMLRAGFEPEKIYRLACETFEGMYDKETIFKWLKTFYWRFFAQQFKRSCLPDGPKVGSVAVSPRGDLRMPSDASAGVWLEQLENMDI
;
A
#
# COMPACT_ATOMS: atom_id res chain seq x y z
N MET A 1 -14.63 8.93 -10.48
CA MET A 1 -14.79 7.81 -9.50
C MET A 1 -14.43 6.44 -10.10
N LYS A 2 -13.92 6.41 -11.34
CA LYS A 2 -13.47 5.16 -11.97
C LYS A 2 -12.43 4.42 -11.12
N ASN A 3 -12.55 3.10 -11.01
CA ASN A 3 -11.71 2.21 -10.18
C ASN A 3 -11.75 2.53 -8.66
N GLY A 4 -12.86 3.10 -8.17
CA GLY A 4 -13.09 3.37 -6.75
C GLY A 4 -12.33 4.57 -6.16
N TYR A 5 -11.73 5.44 -6.98
CA TYR A 5 -11.04 6.63 -6.50
C TYR A 5 -11.99 7.81 -6.32
N ILE A 6 -12.15 8.25 -5.10
CA ILE A 6 -12.99 9.40 -4.72
C ILE A 6 -12.07 10.56 -4.32
N LYS A 7 -12.08 11.65 -5.10
CA LYS A 7 -11.32 12.84 -4.74
C LYS A 7 -12.01 13.56 -3.59
N THR A 8 -11.30 13.71 -2.47
CA THR A 8 -11.78 14.31 -1.24
C THR A 8 -10.97 15.54 -0.90
N ALA A 9 -11.57 16.50 -0.19
CA ALA A 9 -10.88 17.67 0.31
C ALA A 9 -11.31 18.04 1.74
N ALA A 10 -10.33 18.57 2.49
CA ALA A 10 -10.53 19.30 3.72
C ALA A 10 -10.13 20.77 3.48
N ALA A 11 -11.01 21.71 3.78
CA ALA A 11 -10.81 23.13 3.51
C ALA A 11 -10.99 23.98 4.78
N THR A 12 -10.00 24.83 5.07
CA THR A 12 -10.08 25.83 6.16
C THR A 12 -10.35 27.21 5.56
N PRO A 13 -11.59 27.77 5.71
CA PRO A 13 -11.89 29.12 5.28
C PRO A 13 -11.22 30.15 6.19
N TYR A 14 -10.91 31.32 5.64
CA TYR A 14 -10.64 32.49 6.47
C TYR A 14 -11.96 33.01 7.01
N ILE A 15 -12.16 32.98 8.32
CA ILE A 15 -13.40 33.40 8.94
C ILE A 15 -13.28 34.73 9.67
N THR A 16 -14.43 35.38 9.84
CA THR A 16 -14.60 36.51 10.75
C THR A 16 -15.61 36.09 11.81
N VAL A 17 -15.21 36.11 13.08
CA VAL A 17 -16.08 35.66 14.20
C VAL A 17 -17.40 36.42 14.20
N ALA A 18 -18.53 35.69 14.21
CA ALA A 18 -19.91 36.16 14.19
C ALA A 18 -20.35 36.86 12.89
N ASP A 19 -19.51 36.91 11.85
CA ASP A 19 -19.93 37.42 10.53
C ASP A 19 -20.32 36.27 9.59
N CYS A 20 -21.51 35.70 9.80
CA CYS A 20 -22.01 34.58 9.01
C CYS A 20 -21.99 34.85 7.50
N ASN A 21 -22.26 36.08 7.08
CA ASN A 21 -22.35 36.44 5.67
C ASN A 21 -20.96 36.40 4.98
N ALA A 22 -19.95 37.01 5.62
CA ALA A 22 -18.58 36.96 5.13
C ALA A 22 -18.07 35.51 5.07
N ASN A 23 -18.31 34.74 6.14
CA ASN A 23 -17.87 33.33 6.23
C ASN A 23 -18.59 32.46 5.18
N GLY A 24 -19.90 32.67 4.96
CA GLY A 24 -20.66 31.96 3.92
C GLY A 24 -20.13 32.24 2.51
N ASN A 25 -19.76 33.48 2.20
CA ASN A 25 -19.18 33.83 0.90
C ASN A 25 -17.82 33.16 0.69
N GLU A 26 -17.00 33.08 1.74
CA GLU A 26 -15.69 32.39 1.66
C GLU A 26 -15.87 30.89 1.50
N ILE A 27 -16.81 30.24 2.21
CA ILE A 27 -17.16 28.83 2.04
C ILE A 27 -17.62 28.55 0.62
N ILE A 28 -18.52 29.36 0.06
CA ILE A 28 -18.99 29.24 -1.34
C ILE A 28 -17.83 29.36 -2.31
N ARG A 29 -16.94 30.33 -2.12
CA ARG A 29 -15.75 30.52 -2.96
C ARG A 29 -14.87 29.26 -2.97
N LEU A 30 -14.61 28.68 -1.79
CA LEU A 30 -13.81 27.47 -1.65
C LEU A 30 -14.49 26.25 -2.25
N ILE A 31 -15.83 26.11 -2.12
CA ILE A 31 -16.59 25.03 -2.77
C ILE A 31 -16.38 25.08 -4.28
N HIS A 32 -16.55 26.25 -4.90
CA HIS A 32 -16.34 26.38 -6.36
C HIS A 32 -14.87 26.24 -6.78
N GLU A 33 -13.93 26.53 -5.91
CA GLU A 33 -12.51 26.25 -6.17
C GLU A 33 -12.24 24.74 -6.18
N MET A 34 -12.79 24.00 -5.20
CA MET A 34 -12.67 22.54 -5.12
C MET A 34 -13.44 21.82 -6.25
N GLU A 35 -14.58 22.38 -6.69
CA GLU A 35 -15.33 21.85 -7.84
C GLU A 35 -14.51 21.85 -9.12
N LYS A 36 -13.75 22.91 -9.40
CA LYS A 36 -12.85 23.00 -10.57
C LYS A 36 -11.77 21.92 -10.58
N GLU A 37 -11.43 21.42 -9.40
CA GLU A 37 -10.51 20.31 -9.19
C GLU A 37 -11.23 18.94 -9.16
N HIS A 38 -12.53 18.88 -9.46
CA HIS A 38 -13.37 17.68 -9.44
C HIS A 38 -13.42 16.96 -8.09
N VAL A 39 -13.40 17.72 -6.99
CA VAL A 39 -13.55 17.16 -5.64
C VAL A 39 -15.00 16.70 -5.45
N LYS A 40 -15.18 15.46 -4.99
CA LYS A 40 -16.50 14.81 -4.80
C LYS A 40 -16.99 14.82 -3.34
N VAL A 41 -16.07 14.92 -2.38
CA VAL A 41 -16.43 15.07 -0.95
C VAL A 41 -15.62 16.23 -0.38
N MET A 42 -16.33 17.22 0.15
CA MET A 42 -15.76 18.46 0.66
C MET A 42 -16.11 18.63 2.14
N THR A 43 -15.10 18.83 2.98
CA THR A 43 -15.27 18.96 4.43
C THR A 43 -14.75 20.30 4.92
N PHE A 44 -15.58 21.04 5.63
CA PHE A 44 -15.27 22.30 6.29
C PHE A 44 -15.19 22.11 7.81
N PRO A 45 -14.56 23.06 8.55
CA PRO A 45 -14.41 22.97 10.00
C PRO A 45 -15.74 23.07 10.77
N GLU A 46 -15.66 22.67 12.02
CA GLU A 46 -16.69 22.82 13.03
C GLU A 46 -17.12 24.29 13.18
N LEU A 47 -18.45 24.57 13.17
CA LEU A 47 -19.03 25.88 13.33
C LEU A 47 -18.48 26.98 12.41
N CYS A 48 -17.93 26.62 11.25
CA CYS A 48 -17.24 27.55 10.35
C CYS A 48 -18.15 28.68 9.78
N ILE A 49 -19.48 28.55 9.81
CA ILE A 49 -20.39 29.61 9.40
C ILE A 49 -20.37 30.77 10.41
N THR A 50 -20.27 30.49 11.70
CA THR A 50 -20.26 31.53 12.75
C THR A 50 -18.84 31.87 13.20
N GLY A 51 -17.92 30.93 13.09
CA GLY A 51 -16.73 30.80 13.89
C GLY A 51 -17.02 30.00 15.16
N TYR A 52 -16.05 29.14 15.55
CA TYR A 52 -16.14 28.34 16.78
C TYR A 52 -16.10 29.22 18.04
N THR A 53 -15.35 30.32 18.01
CA THR A 53 -15.02 31.16 19.15
C THR A 53 -16.08 32.26 19.44
N CYS A 54 -17.30 32.08 19.00
CA CYS A 54 -18.41 33.02 19.26
C CYS A 54 -18.86 33.10 20.73
N GLN A 55 -18.53 32.10 21.57
CA GLN A 55 -18.83 32.08 23.01
C GLN A 55 -20.32 32.37 23.31
N ASP A 56 -20.64 33.28 24.27
CA ASP A 56 -22.02 33.63 24.66
C ASP A 56 -22.83 34.30 23.54
N LEU A 57 -22.22 34.68 22.41
CA LEU A 57 -22.98 35.11 21.24
C LEU A 57 -23.86 33.98 20.67
N PHE A 58 -23.53 32.70 20.92
CA PHE A 58 -24.44 31.59 20.62
C PHE A 58 -25.78 31.63 21.34
N LEU A 59 -25.91 32.42 22.40
CA LEU A 59 -27.19 32.68 23.06
C LEU A 59 -28.00 33.78 22.36
N GLN A 60 -27.45 34.47 21.37
CA GLN A 60 -28.09 35.57 20.65
C GLN A 60 -28.89 35.04 19.45
N ARG A 61 -30.21 35.23 19.48
CA ARG A 61 -31.10 34.79 18.42
C ARG A 61 -30.66 35.26 17.02
N ARG A 62 -30.25 36.53 16.92
CA ARG A 62 -29.82 37.11 15.64
C ARG A 62 -28.64 36.37 14.99
N LEU A 63 -27.67 35.94 15.78
CA LEU A 63 -26.53 35.15 15.26
C LEU A 63 -27.04 33.82 14.71
N LEU A 64 -27.89 33.12 15.44
CA LEU A 64 -28.45 31.82 15.04
C LEU A 64 -29.32 31.90 13.79
N ASP A 65 -30.14 32.96 13.68
CA ASP A 65 -30.95 33.21 12.50
C ASP A 65 -30.05 33.49 11.28
N SER A 66 -29.02 34.34 11.45
CA SER A 66 -28.04 34.63 10.39
C SER A 66 -27.25 33.41 9.96
N ALA A 67 -26.84 32.53 10.89
CA ALA A 67 -26.16 31.31 10.57
C ALA A 67 -27.01 30.36 9.70
N TRP A 68 -28.30 30.24 10.06
CA TRP A 68 -29.24 29.43 9.29
C TRP A 68 -29.52 30.01 7.91
N GLU A 69 -29.81 31.34 7.83
CA GLU A 69 -29.99 32.07 6.57
C GLU A 69 -28.76 31.85 5.64
N THR A 70 -27.56 31.88 6.21
CA THR A 70 -26.30 31.67 5.48
C THR A 70 -26.15 30.22 5.00
N LEU A 71 -26.52 29.22 5.80
CA LEU A 71 -26.52 27.82 5.36
C LEU A 71 -27.43 27.61 4.15
N LEU A 72 -28.66 28.15 4.20
CA LEU A 72 -29.61 28.10 3.08
C LEU A 72 -29.07 28.81 1.84
N LYS A 73 -28.36 29.94 2.01
CA LYS A 73 -27.67 30.62 0.92
C LYS A 73 -26.56 29.72 0.30
N ILE A 74 -25.67 29.11 1.12
CA ILE A 74 -24.66 28.20 0.65
C ILE A 74 -25.30 27.05 -0.15
N THR A 75 -26.33 26.41 0.40
CA THR A 75 -27.07 25.32 -0.24
C THR A 75 -27.59 25.73 -1.62
N LYS A 76 -28.17 26.89 -1.74
CA LYS A 76 -28.74 27.41 -2.99
C LYS A 76 -27.67 27.79 -4.02
N GLU A 77 -26.60 28.45 -3.58
CA GLU A 77 -25.52 28.90 -4.49
C GLU A 77 -24.60 27.78 -4.94
N THR A 78 -24.71 26.57 -4.36
CA THR A 78 -23.95 25.37 -4.72
C THR A 78 -24.82 24.25 -5.31
N THR A 79 -26.00 24.61 -5.86
CA THR A 79 -26.94 23.63 -6.46
C THR A 79 -26.33 22.82 -7.60
N ASP A 80 -25.51 23.47 -8.40
CA ASP A 80 -24.87 22.85 -9.58
C ASP A 80 -23.58 22.10 -9.24
N VAL A 81 -23.12 22.15 -7.97
CA VAL A 81 -21.89 21.50 -7.52
C VAL A 81 -22.10 20.00 -7.36
N ASP A 82 -21.30 19.20 -8.05
CA ASP A 82 -21.36 17.75 -8.03
C ASP A 82 -20.50 17.17 -6.91
N ALA A 83 -20.91 17.44 -5.68
CA ALA A 83 -20.19 16.99 -4.47
C ALA A 83 -21.13 16.74 -3.29
N LEU A 84 -20.66 15.93 -2.34
CA LEU A 84 -21.18 15.83 -0.99
C LEU A 84 -20.40 16.80 -0.10
N VAL A 85 -21.08 17.81 0.48
CA VAL A 85 -20.43 18.91 1.22
C VAL A 85 -20.86 18.88 2.68
N PHE A 86 -19.87 18.92 3.59
CA PHE A 86 -20.08 18.96 5.04
C PHE A 86 -19.68 20.34 5.59
N VAL A 87 -20.62 21.04 6.22
CA VAL A 87 -20.42 22.41 6.73
C VAL A 87 -20.84 22.51 8.20
N GLY A 88 -19.98 23.05 9.05
CA GLY A 88 -20.25 23.23 10.50
C GLY A 88 -21.18 24.46 10.78
N VAL A 89 -22.28 24.22 11.48
CA VAL A 89 -23.32 25.25 11.79
C VAL A 89 -24.00 25.00 13.14
N PRO A 90 -24.37 26.05 13.91
CA PRO A 90 -25.25 25.88 15.06
C PRO A 90 -26.72 25.69 14.61
N PHE A 91 -27.38 24.67 15.16
CA PHE A 91 -28.76 24.34 14.81
C PHE A 91 -29.67 24.28 16.04
N ARG A 92 -30.84 24.94 15.97
CA ARG A 92 -31.85 24.91 17.02
C ARG A 92 -32.89 23.83 16.77
N ASN A 93 -33.05 22.93 17.72
CA ASN A 93 -34.09 21.91 17.69
C ASN A 93 -34.69 21.70 19.09
N HIS A 94 -36.01 21.59 19.21
CA HIS A 94 -36.75 21.36 20.48
C HIS A 94 -36.32 22.27 21.65
N GLY A 95 -36.03 23.56 21.36
CA GLY A 95 -35.57 24.51 22.38
C GLY A 95 -34.13 24.32 22.87
N LYS A 96 -33.37 23.45 22.23
CA LYS A 96 -31.96 23.26 22.46
C LYS A 96 -31.15 23.77 21.27
N LEU A 97 -29.88 24.05 21.51
CA LEU A 97 -28.90 24.39 20.48
C LEU A 97 -27.92 23.23 20.32
N TYR A 98 -27.62 22.85 19.08
CA TYR A 98 -26.72 21.79 18.74
C TYR A 98 -25.60 22.33 17.84
N ASN A 99 -24.39 21.79 18.01
CA ASN A 99 -23.27 21.95 17.10
C ASN A 99 -23.40 20.86 16.04
N VAL A 100 -23.56 21.21 14.78
CA VAL A 100 -24.03 20.30 13.73
C VAL A 100 -23.14 20.35 12.49
N ALA A 101 -22.88 19.21 11.91
CA ALA A 101 -22.44 19.08 10.53
C ALA A 101 -23.66 18.99 9.61
N ALA A 102 -23.94 20.07 8.87
CA ALA A 102 -24.92 20.05 7.80
C ALA A 102 -24.34 19.40 6.55
N VAL A 103 -25.11 18.49 5.96
CA VAL A 103 -24.68 17.72 4.78
C VAL A 103 -25.48 18.15 3.58
N LEU A 104 -24.80 18.65 2.56
CA LEU A 104 -25.37 19.23 1.36
C LEU A 104 -25.07 18.39 0.14
N ASN A 105 -26.04 18.23 -0.75
CA ASN A 105 -25.86 17.63 -2.06
C ASN A 105 -26.84 18.27 -3.07
N ARG A 106 -26.32 18.79 -4.17
CA ARG A 106 -27.11 19.32 -5.30
C ARG A 106 -28.22 20.29 -4.87
N GLY A 107 -27.90 21.25 -4.03
CA GLY A 107 -28.84 22.30 -3.59
C GLY A 107 -29.83 21.85 -2.52
N GLU A 108 -29.61 20.74 -1.85
CA GLU A 108 -30.43 20.24 -0.77
C GLU A 108 -29.60 19.97 0.49
N ILE A 109 -30.22 20.24 1.65
CA ILE A 109 -29.71 19.73 2.93
C ILE A 109 -30.26 18.32 3.09
N ILE A 110 -29.41 17.33 3.05
CA ILE A 110 -29.79 15.92 3.09
C ILE A 110 -29.58 15.25 4.45
N GLY A 111 -28.94 15.93 5.40
CA GLY A 111 -28.75 15.42 6.75
C GLY A 111 -28.17 16.49 7.67
N LEU A 112 -28.42 16.35 8.97
CA LEU A 112 -27.89 17.16 10.05
C LEU A 112 -27.33 16.24 11.13
N VAL A 113 -25.99 16.21 11.29
CA VAL A 113 -25.28 15.34 12.25
C VAL A 113 -24.83 16.18 13.44
N PRO A 114 -25.50 16.08 14.63
CA PRO A 114 -25.07 16.80 15.81
C PRO A 114 -23.84 16.16 16.47
N LYS A 115 -23.00 16.99 17.09
CA LYS A 115 -21.84 16.54 17.89
C LYS A 115 -22.29 15.66 19.04
N THR A 116 -21.66 14.50 19.18
CA THR A 116 -22.02 13.53 20.22
C THR A 116 -21.42 13.91 21.57
N TYR A 117 -20.13 14.19 21.62
CA TYR A 117 -19.39 14.48 22.85
C TYR A 117 -18.97 15.95 22.90
N LEU A 118 -19.39 16.64 23.94
CA LEU A 118 -19.12 18.08 24.14
C LEU A 118 -17.99 18.23 25.18
N PRO A 119 -16.79 18.73 24.80
CA PRO A 119 -15.72 18.97 25.75
C PRO A 119 -16.11 20.06 26.73
N ASN A 120 -15.90 19.79 28.02
CA ASN A 120 -16.21 20.73 29.11
C ASN A 120 -15.13 20.63 30.19
N TYR A 121 -13.88 20.77 29.77
CA TYR A 121 -12.69 20.72 30.62
C TYR A 121 -11.59 21.62 30.00
N GLY A 122 -10.63 22.06 30.87
CA GLY A 122 -9.57 22.96 30.42
C GLY A 122 -10.12 24.26 29.84
N GLU A 123 -9.70 24.53 28.63
CA GLU A 123 -10.12 25.71 27.86
C GLU A 123 -11.49 25.55 27.17
N PHE A 124 -12.08 24.35 27.21
CA PHE A 124 -13.36 24.07 26.55
C PHE A 124 -14.54 24.07 27.51
N TYR A 125 -15.66 24.68 27.10
CA TYR A 125 -16.91 24.77 27.87
C TYR A 125 -18.16 24.71 26.97
N GLU A 126 -18.16 23.79 25.99
CA GLU A 126 -19.23 23.67 24.99
C GLU A 126 -20.60 23.35 25.61
N GLN A 127 -20.63 22.60 26.74
CA GLN A 127 -21.90 22.31 27.44
C GLN A 127 -22.63 23.57 27.96
N ARG A 128 -21.96 24.73 28.01
CA ARG A 128 -22.58 26.00 28.31
C ARG A 128 -23.56 26.42 27.21
N HIS A 129 -23.28 26.07 25.96
CA HIS A 129 -24.03 26.57 24.81
C HIS A 129 -24.81 25.47 24.09
N PHE A 130 -24.25 24.27 24.00
CA PHE A 130 -24.76 23.20 23.16
C PHE A 130 -25.27 22.01 23.96
N ALA A 131 -26.24 21.31 23.39
CA ALA A 131 -26.70 20.00 23.83
C ALA A 131 -25.98 18.90 23.07
N SER A 132 -25.76 17.76 23.76
CA SER A 132 -25.21 16.55 23.14
C SER A 132 -26.18 15.98 22.12
N GLY A 133 -25.64 15.49 20.99
CA GLY A 133 -26.38 14.74 19.99
C GLY A 133 -26.63 13.27 20.36
N LEU A 134 -26.07 12.81 21.48
CA LEU A 134 -26.17 11.40 21.88
C LEU A 134 -27.62 10.92 21.97
N GLY A 135 -27.97 9.90 21.20
CA GLY A 135 -29.32 9.34 21.12
C GLY A 135 -30.32 10.15 20.31
N CYS A 136 -29.86 11.22 19.64
CA CYS A 136 -30.72 11.94 18.67
C CYS A 136 -30.80 11.11 17.38
N LEU A 137 -32.01 10.76 16.97
CA LEU A 137 -32.29 10.12 15.68
C LEU A 137 -33.75 10.39 15.30
N GLU A 138 -34.00 11.46 14.56
CA GLU A 138 -35.34 11.92 14.18
C GLU A 138 -35.33 12.61 12.82
N TYR A 139 -36.48 13.03 12.35
CA TYR A 139 -36.59 13.87 11.15
C TYR A 139 -37.08 15.27 11.54
N VAL A 140 -36.43 16.27 11.00
CA VAL A 140 -36.84 17.69 11.11
C VAL A 140 -37.36 18.19 9.78
N ASP A 141 -38.30 19.18 9.84
CA ASP A 141 -38.78 19.84 8.61
C ASP A 141 -37.88 21.01 8.26
N ILE A 142 -37.34 21.00 7.05
CA ILE A 142 -36.56 22.09 6.49
C ILE A 142 -37.17 22.46 5.13
N GLU A 143 -37.78 23.63 5.07
CA GLU A 143 -38.45 24.15 3.85
C GLU A 143 -39.45 23.15 3.23
N GLY A 144 -40.19 22.43 4.08
CA GLY A 144 -41.17 21.44 3.66
C GLY A 144 -40.61 20.05 3.31
N LYS A 145 -39.30 19.84 3.52
CA LYS A 145 -38.64 18.54 3.33
C LYS A 145 -38.30 17.91 4.68
N ARG A 146 -38.47 16.59 4.77
CA ARG A 146 -38.08 15.81 5.94
C ARG A 146 -36.59 15.45 5.84
N VAL A 147 -35.76 16.05 6.69
CA VAL A 147 -34.31 15.87 6.76
C VAL A 147 -33.97 15.10 8.04
N PRO A 148 -33.16 14.04 8.00
CA PRO A 148 -32.72 13.33 9.19
C PRO A 148 -31.81 14.22 10.04
N PHE A 149 -32.03 14.18 11.35
CA PHE A 149 -31.24 14.83 12.40
C PHE A 149 -30.84 13.75 13.41
N GLY A 150 -29.58 13.48 13.52
CA GLY A 150 -29.07 12.47 14.46
C GLY A 150 -27.60 12.10 14.24
N THR A 151 -27.06 11.37 15.19
CA THR A 151 -25.64 10.89 15.12
C THR A 151 -25.48 9.72 14.17
N ASP A 152 -26.49 8.84 14.07
CA ASP A 152 -26.41 7.57 13.35
C ASP A 152 -27.00 7.70 11.94
N ILE A 153 -26.28 8.42 11.07
CA ILE A 153 -26.64 8.65 9.67
C ILE A 153 -25.51 8.19 8.75
N LEU A 154 -25.86 7.36 7.77
CA LEU A 154 -24.97 6.94 6.69
C LEU A 154 -25.39 7.60 5.36
N PHE A 155 -24.43 8.18 4.66
CA PHE A 155 -24.63 8.80 3.34
C PHE A 155 -24.07 7.84 2.27
N ILE A 156 -24.94 7.29 1.42
CA ILE A 156 -24.62 6.26 0.43
C ILE A 156 -24.75 6.86 -0.97
N CYS A 157 -23.68 6.80 -1.74
CA CYS A 157 -23.69 7.25 -3.14
C CYS A 157 -24.51 6.29 -4.01
N GLU A 158 -25.47 6.80 -4.79
CA GLU A 158 -26.29 5.96 -5.67
C GLU A 158 -25.51 5.37 -6.83
N GLU A 159 -24.60 6.15 -7.42
CA GLU A 159 -23.83 5.75 -8.60
C GLU A 159 -22.56 4.94 -8.24
N GLU A 160 -22.08 5.05 -7.00
CA GLU A 160 -20.96 4.27 -6.44
C GLU A 160 -21.35 3.77 -5.06
N PRO A 161 -22.16 2.69 -4.97
CA PRO A 161 -22.71 2.21 -3.68
C PRO A 161 -21.62 1.74 -2.69
N GLU A 162 -20.41 1.53 -3.17
CA GLU A 162 -19.26 1.26 -2.32
C GLU A 162 -18.76 2.50 -1.57
N LEU A 163 -19.17 3.71 -1.97
CA LEU A 163 -18.90 4.93 -1.22
C LEU A 163 -19.98 5.14 -0.16
N VAL A 164 -19.63 4.92 1.10
CA VAL A 164 -20.49 5.18 2.26
C VAL A 164 -19.78 6.14 3.20
N ALA A 165 -20.29 7.35 3.30
CA ALA A 165 -19.74 8.41 4.15
C ALA A 165 -20.51 8.55 5.47
N ALA A 166 -19.79 8.94 6.54
CA ALA A 166 -20.39 9.36 7.81
C ALA A 166 -19.59 10.51 8.42
N ALA A 167 -20.22 11.28 9.31
CA ALA A 167 -19.62 12.45 9.94
C ALA A 167 -19.50 12.28 11.45
N GLU A 168 -18.42 12.83 12.02
CA GLU A 168 -18.26 13.08 13.46
C GLU A 168 -17.62 14.46 13.65
N ILE A 169 -17.70 15.02 14.86
CA ILE A 169 -17.28 16.40 15.09
C ILE A 169 -16.23 16.46 16.20
N CYS A 170 -15.02 16.89 15.87
CA CYS A 170 -13.92 17.29 16.75
C CYS A 170 -13.69 16.30 17.91
N GLU A 171 -14.22 16.61 19.11
CA GLU A 171 -14.06 15.79 20.33
C GLU A 171 -14.50 14.34 20.14
N ASP A 172 -15.41 14.07 19.23
CA ASP A 172 -15.89 12.73 18.92
C ASP A 172 -14.74 11.77 18.56
N LEU A 173 -13.64 12.27 17.95
CA LEU A 173 -12.44 11.48 17.69
C LEU A 173 -11.59 11.19 18.94
N TRP A 174 -11.65 12.08 19.96
CA TRP A 174 -10.72 12.03 21.12
C TRP A 174 -11.22 11.13 22.25
N VAL A 175 -12.48 10.71 22.22
CA VAL A 175 -13.08 9.84 23.22
C VAL A 175 -12.64 8.39 23.07
N THR A 176 -12.90 7.59 24.13
CA THR A 176 -12.53 6.16 24.14
C THR A 176 -13.29 5.32 23.12
N LEU A 177 -14.50 5.72 22.76
CA LEU A 177 -15.35 5.08 21.74
C LEU A 177 -15.88 6.16 20.78
N PRO A 178 -15.11 6.53 19.75
CA PRO A 178 -15.56 7.46 18.72
C PRO A 178 -16.80 6.96 17.96
N PRO A 179 -17.75 7.83 17.59
CA PRO A 179 -18.92 7.46 16.77
C PRO A 179 -18.52 6.76 15.46
N SER A 180 -17.40 7.17 14.86
CA SER A 180 -16.85 6.54 13.65
C SER A 180 -16.61 5.04 13.76
N VAL A 181 -16.44 4.48 14.98
CA VAL A 181 -16.34 3.03 15.18
C VAL A 181 -17.64 2.34 14.78
N LEU A 182 -18.78 2.84 15.30
CA LEU A 182 -20.10 2.29 14.97
C LEU A 182 -20.45 2.52 13.50
N HIS A 183 -20.15 3.71 12.97
CA HIS A 183 -20.38 4.02 11.56
C HIS A 183 -19.59 3.10 10.62
N ALA A 184 -18.31 2.83 10.92
CA ALA A 184 -17.48 1.93 10.12
C ALA A 184 -18.00 0.48 10.18
N GLN A 185 -18.43 0.01 11.36
CA GLN A 185 -19.04 -1.31 11.51
C GLN A 185 -20.38 -1.40 10.78
N ALA A 186 -21.15 -0.31 10.70
CA ALA A 186 -22.40 -0.21 9.93
C ALA A 186 -22.16 -0.02 8.41
N GLY A 187 -20.91 0.03 7.96
CA GLY A 187 -20.53 0.05 6.54
C GLY A 187 -19.83 1.33 6.05
N ALA A 188 -19.78 2.41 6.82
CA ALA A 188 -19.06 3.61 6.40
C ALA A 188 -17.59 3.34 6.16
N ASN A 189 -17.07 3.68 4.98
CA ASN A 189 -15.67 3.58 4.61
C ASN A 189 -14.98 4.92 4.35
N LEU A 190 -15.75 6.01 4.48
CA LEU A 190 -15.25 7.38 4.47
C LEU A 190 -15.81 8.12 5.68
N ILE A 191 -14.94 8.51 6.60
CA ILE A 191 -15.31 9.32 7.76
C ILE A 191 -14.83 10.75 7.54
N VAL A 192 -15.70 11.72 7.79
CA VAL A 192 -15.34 13.13 7.81
C VAL A 192 -15.41 13.65 9.24
N ASN A 193 -14.44 14.44 9.64
CA ASN A 193 -14.40 15.08 10.96
C ASN A 193 -14.26 16.60 10.81
N LEU A 194 -15.28 17.32 11.26
CA LEU A 194 -15.31 18.75 11.30
C LEU A 194 -14.74 19.19 12.66
N SER A 195 -13.61 19.87 12.67
CA SER A 195 -12.89 20.18 13.90
C SER A 195 -12.63 21.67 14.10
N ALA A 196 -12.55 22.05 15.39
CA ALA A 196 -11.97 23.29 15.86
C ALA A 196 -10.99 22.98 17.02
N SER A 197 -9.92 22.26 16.68
CA SER A 197 -8.90 21.85 17.62
C SER A 197 -7.79 22.90 17.68
N ASN A 198 -7.60 23.49 18.88
CA ASN A 198 -6.57 24.49 19.13
C ASN A 198 -5.14 23.93 19.04
N GLU A 199 -4.17 24.81 18.90
CA GLU A 199 -2.76 24.48 18.87
C GLU A 199 -2.13 24.57 20.27
N MET A 200 -1.40 23.53 20.64
CA MET A 200 -0.45 23.48 21.75
C MET A 200 0.82 22.78 21.28
N VAL A 201 1.95 23.05 21.97
CA VAL A 201 3.22 22.40 21.62
C VAL A 201 3.10 20.88 21.72
N GLY A 202 3.35 20.17 20.62
CA GLY A 202 3.27 18.72 20.53
C GLY A 202 1.87 18.14 20.23
N LYS A 203 0.81 18.95 20.24
CA LYS A 203 -0.56 18.47 19.95
C LYS A 203 -0.75 18.08 18.48
N ASP A 204 0.02 18.66 17.58
CA ASP A 204 -0.02 18.36 16.16
C ASP A 204 0.36 16.90 15.85
N SER A 205 1.43 16.41 16.46
CA SER A 205 1.84 15.01 16.28
C SER A 205 0.82 14.05 16.88
N TYR A 206 0.32 14.33 18.08
CA TYR A 206 -0.72 13.52 18.70
C TYR A 206 -2.02 13.48 17.86
N ARG A 207 -2.46 14.63 17.33
CA ARG A 207 -3.61 14.72 16.41
C ARG A 207 -3.39 13.88 15.15
N ARG A 208 -2.19 13.96 14.58
CA ARG A 208 -1.80 13.19 13.40
C ARG A 208 -1.85 11.68 13.68
N ASP A 209 -1.35 11.25 14.83
CA ASP A 209 -1.38 9.86 15.25
C ASP A 209 -2.81 9.35 15.49
N LEU A 210 -3.71 10.19 16.06
CA LEU A 210 -5.13 9.86 16.22
C LEU A 210 -5.82 9.67 14.87
N VAL A 211 -5.66 10.60 13.93
CA VAL A 211 -6.30 10.53 12.61
C VAL A 211 -5.78 9.31 11.83
N SER A 212 -4.48 9.12 11.81
CA SER A 212 -3.83 7.97 11.16
C SER A 212 -4.27 6.65 11.83
N GLY A 213 -4.22 6.59 13.17
CA GLY A 213 -4.58 5.40 13.94
C GLY A 213 -6.05 5.02 13.80
N GLN A 214 -6.96 6.01 13.78
CA GLN A 214 -8.39 5.76 13.59
C GLN A 214 -8.68 5.25 12.17
N SER A 215 -8.09 5.89 11.16
CA SER A 215 -8.16 5.42 9.77
C SER A 215 -7.68 3.98 9.61
N ALA A 216 -6.56 3.61 10.26
CA ALA A 216 -6.02 2.24 10.25
C ALA A 216 -6.94 1.24 10.93
N ARG A 217 -7.40 1.56 12.14
CA ARG A 217 -8.27 0.69 12.95
C ARG A 217 -9.58 0.36 12.25
N LEU A 218 -10.17 1.38 11.60
CA LEU A 218 -11.46 1.26 10.92
C LEU A 218 -11.35 0.81 9.46
N VAL A 219 -10.14 0.72 8.94
CA VAL A 219 -9.86 0.45 7.51
C VAL A 219 -10.73 1.39 6.65
N CYS A 220 -10.54 2.68 6.82
CA CYS A 220 -11.35 3.72 6.17
C CYS A 220 -10.51 4.89 5.65
N GLY A 221 -11.11 5.67 4.73
CA GLY A 221 -10.72 7.03 4.47
C GLY A 221 -11.14 7.94 5.63
N TYR A 222 -10.27 8.87 6.04
CA TYR A 222 -10.56 9.81 7.10
C TYR A 222 -10.18 11.23 6.67
N VAL A 223 -11.16 12.13 6.58
CA VAL A 223 -10.98 13.52 6.18
C VAL A 223 -11.18 14.41 7.39
N TYR A 224 -10.12 15.08 7.83
CA TYR A 224 -10.10 15.94 9.00
C TYR A 224 -9.94 17.40 8.57
N ALA A 225 -10.96 18.24 8.78
CA ALA A 225 -10.94 19.67 8.50
C ALA A 225 -10.87 20.46 9.80
N ASN A 226 -9.86 21.29 9.98
CA ASN A 226 -9.63 22.03 11.23
C ASN A 226 -9.79 23.54 11.05
N ALA A 227 -10.33 24.21 12.08
CA ALA A 227 -10.37 25.67 12.17
C ALA A 227 -8.97 26.28 12.12
N GLY A 228 -8.84 27.46 11.57
CA GLY A 228 -7.57 28.13 11.36
C GLY A 228 -7.62 29.62 11.65
N GLU A 229 -6.93 30.40 10.80
CA GLU A 229 -6.85 31.85 10.93
C GLU A 229 -8.24 32.48 10.78
N GLY A 230 -8.53 33.45 11.63
CA GLY A 230 -9.80 34.17 11.69
C GLY A 230 -10.60 33.88 12.98
N GLU A 231 -10.35 32.76 13.65
CA GLU A 231 -10.91 32.52 14.99
C GLU A 231 -10.36 33.49 16.03
N SER A 232 -11.12 33.76 17.09
CA SER A 232 -10.66 34.63 18.18
C SER A 232 -9.46 34.00 18.91
N THR A 233 -8.46 34.81 19.22
CA THR A 233 -7.23 34.41 19.89
C THR A 233 -7.16 34.84 21.34
N GLN A 234 -8.29 34.82 22.09
CA GLN A 234 -8.27 35.17 23.51
C GLN A 234 -7.26 34.28 24.28
N ASP A 235 -7.58 32.99 24.40
CA ASP A 235 -6.74 32.00 25.05
C ASP A 235 -6.30 30.87 24.10
N LEU A 236 -6.86 30.80 22.90
CA LEU A 236 -6.68 29.72 21.95
C LEU A 236 -6.13 30.24 20.62
N VAL A 237 -5.31 29.42 19.96
CA VAL A 237 -4.88 29.64 18.58
C VAL A 237 -5.23 28.40 17.77
N PHE A 238 -5.75 28.58 16.56
CA PHE A 238 -6.12 27.50 15.64
C PHE A 238 -5.18 27.47 14.46
N GLY A 239 -4.76 26.26 14.10
CA GLY A 239 -3.65 26.06 13.15
C GLY A 239 -4.06 25.66 11.74
N GLY A 240 -5.33 25.34 11.49
CA GLY A 240 -5.78 24.93 10.16
C GLY A 240 -5.14 23.64 9.64
N GLN A 241 -4.67 22.75 10.53
CA GLN A 241 -4.05 21.48 10.14
C GLN A 241 -5.10 20.52 9.59
N ASN A 242 -5.32 20.59 8.29
CA ASN A 242 -6.18 19.65 7.56
C ASN A 242 -5.42 18.36 7.25
N MET A 243 -6.10 17.20 7.31
CA MET A 243 -5.48 15.91 7.00
C MET A 243 -6.44 15.00 6.24
N ILE A 244 -5.88 14.22 5.32
CA ILE A 244 -6.59 13.13 4.64
C ILE A 244 -5.78 11.87 4.85
N ALA A 245 -6.39 10.85 5.44
CA ALA A 245 -5.77 9.57 5.72
C ALA A 245 -6.55 8.43 5.06
N GLU A 246 -5.86 7.35 4.70
CA GLU A 246 -6.43 6.11 4.17
C GLU A 246 -5.73 4.91 4.81
N ASN A 247 -6.48 4.10 5.54
CA ASN A 247 -5.96 2.87 6.16
C ASN A 247 -4.60 3.07 6.86
N GLY A 248 -4.49 4.11 7.68
CA GLY A 248 -3.32 4.42 8.49
C GLY A 248 -2.24 5.26 7.80
N VAL A 249 -2.40 5.57 6.53
CA VAL A 249 -1.44 6.39 5.78
C VAL A 249 -1.99 7.80 5.61
N ILE A 250 -1.25 8.81 6.05
CA ILE A 250 -1.57 10.21 5.72
C ILE A 250 -1.23 10.43 4.24
N LEU A 251 -2.26 10.66 3.44
CA LEU A 251 -2.15 10.92 2.00
C LEU A 251 -1.81 12.38 1.70
N ALA A 252 -2.43 13.29 2.46
CA ALA A 252 -2.20 14.71 2.34
C ALA A 252 -2.37 15.40 3.70
N GLU A 253 -1.56 16.43 3.95
CA GLU A 253 -1.57 17.21 5.20
C GLU A 253 -1.31 18.68 4.90
N GLY A 254 -2.13 19.55 5.46
CA GLY A 254 -2.01 21.00 5.37
C GLY A 254 -0.88 21.54 6.23
N LYS A 255 -0.25 22.59 5.75
CA LYS A 255 0.75 23.31 6.54
C LYS A 255 0.06 24.05 7.69
N ARG A 256 0.53 23.83 8.92
CA ARG A 256 0.01 24.53 10.10
C ARG A 256 0.15 26.04 9.99
N PHE A 257 -0.78 26.77 10.59
CA PHE A 257 -0.89 28.22 10.58
C PHE A 257 -1.11 28.81 9.18
N HIS A 258 -1.77 28.03 8.31
CA HIS A 258 -2.19 28.44 6.97
C HIS A 258 -3.58 27.89 6.69
N ASN A 259 -4.47 28.78 6.26
CA ASN A 259 -5.76 28.39 5.75
C ASN A 259 -5.63 27.86 4.31
N GLY A 260 -6.62 27.12 3.82
CA GLY A 260 -6.67 26.65 2.45
C GLY A 260 -7.19 25.23 2.30
N ILE A 261 -6.97 24.66 1.14
CA ILE A 261 -7.51 23.38 0.70
C ILE A 261 -6.41 22.34 0.70
N VAL A 262 -6.72 21.15 1.20
CA VAL A 262 -5.92 19.93 1.07
C VAL A 262 -6.76 18.88 0.36
N CYS A 263 -6.25 18.29 -0.71
CA CYS A 263 -6.95 17.30 -1.51
C CYS A 263 -6.15 16.01 -1.63
N SER A 264 -6.85 14.88 -1.69
CA SER A 264 -6.31 13.59 -2.13
C SER A 264 -7.44 12.66 -2.57
N GLU A 265 -7.11 11.56 -3.22
CA GLU A 265 -8.04 10.52 -3.63
C GLU A 265 -8.06 9.38 -2.61
N ILE A 266 -9.27 9.03 -2.11
CA ILE A 266 -9.51 7.83 -1.30
C ILE A 266 -9.92 6.69 -2.22
N ASP A 267 -9.33 5.52 -2.03
CA ASP A 267 -9.61 4.30 -2.80
C ASP A 267 -10.61 3.42 -2.04
N VAL A 268 -11.91 3.62 -2.27
CA VAL A 268 -12.97 2.91 -1.54
C VAL A 268 -13.03 1.43 -1.88
N GLN A 269 -12.70 1.03 -3.11
CA GLN A 269 -12.61 -0.38 -3.50
C GLN A 269 -11.52 -1.09 -2.70
N ARG A 270 -10.34 -0.50 -2.63
CA ARG A 270 -9.23 -1.03 -1.82
C ARG A 270 -9.61 -1.19 -0.35
N LEU A 271 -10.30 -0.20 0.22
CA LEU A 271 -10.75 -0.27 1.61
C LEU A 271 -11.71 -1.43 1.83
N ASN A 272 -12.66 -1.63 0.94
CA ASN A 272 -13.61 -2.74 1.00
C ASN A 272 -12.92 -4.10 0.81
N ASP A 273 -11.95 -4.18 -0.10
CA ASP A 273 -11.14 -5.38 -0.30
C ASP A 273 -10.29 -5.73 0.93
N GLU A 274 -9.68 -4.75 1.58
CA GLU A 274 -8.96 -4.96 2.84
C GLU A 274 -9.90 -5.44 3.95
N ARG A 275 -11.08 -4.85 4.11
CA ARG A 275 -12.09 -5.30 5.08
C ARG A 275 -12.52 -6.74 4.83
N ARG A 276 -12.76 -7.12 3.57
CA ARG A 276 -13.12 -8.50 3.18
C ARG A 276 -12.02 -9.51 3.52
N ARG A 277 -10.76 -9.12 3.45
CA ARG A 277 -9.61 -9.97 3.80
C ARG A 277 -9.41 -10.12 5.31
N LEU A 278 -9.77 -9.11 6.08
CA LEU A 278 -9.63 -9.10 7.52
C LEU A 278 -10.79 -9.88 8.17
N THR A 279 -10.59 -11.17 8.41
CA THR A 279 -11.61 -12.05 9.06
C THR A 279 -12.01 -11.58 10.45
N THR A 280 -11.24 -10.71 11.08
CA THR A 280 -11.51 -10.09 12.38
C THR A 280 -12.24 -8.75 12.27
N TYR A 281 -12.42 -8.20 11.05
CA TYR A 281 -13.28 -7.06 10.83
C TYR A 281 -14.74 -7.51 10.93
N GLN A 282 -15.43 -7.08 11.98
CA GLN A 282 -16.81 -7.49 12.27
C GLN A 282 -17.75 -6.38 11.81
N PRO A 283 -18.54 -6.58 10.75
CA PRO A 283 -19.65 -5.69 10.46
C PRO A 283 -20.70 -5.80 11.59
N ALA A 284 -21.26 -4.66 12.00
CA ALA A 284 -22.38 -4.63 12.92
C ALA A 284 -23.71 -4.49 12.16
N ASP A 285 -24.81 -4.69 12.88
CA ASP A 285 -26.15 -4.37 12.39
C ASP A 285 -26.23 -2.86 12.12
N ASP A 286 -26.68 -2.49 10.93
CA ASP A 286 -26.89 -1.11 10.52
C ASP A 286 -28.33 -0.62 10.68
N SER A 287 -29.18 -1.40 11.35
CA SER A 287 -30.61 -1.13 11.55
C SER A 287 -30.87 0.15 12.34
N ASP A 288 -29.94 0.53 13.21
CA ASP A 288 -30.02 1.76 14.00
C ASP A 288 -29.59 3.01 13.21
N HIS A 289 -29.06 2.86 11.98
CA HIS A 289 -28.64 3.97 11.14
C HIS A 289 -29.70 4.37 10.12
N ILE A 290 -29.95 5.68 10.00
CA ILE A 290 -30.72 6.23 8.87
C ILE A 290 -29.78 6.25 7.65
N LYS A 291 -30.21 5.62 6.55
CA LYS A 291 -29.50 5.57 5.27
C LYS A 291 -30.04 6.67 4.35
N VAL A 292 -29.21 7.66 4.07
CA VAL A 292 -29.48 8.76 3.16
C VAL A 292 -28.77 8.52 1.84
N ARG A 293 -29.48 8.55 0.75
CA ARG A 293 -28.89 8.41 -0.58
C ARG A 293 -28.57 9.77 -1.18
N PHE A 294 -27.44 9.87 -1.88
CA PHE A 294 -27.00 11.08 -2.56
C PHE A 294 -26.44 10.75 -3.94
N HIS A 295 -26.31 11.76 -4.79
CA HIS A 295 -25.94 11.59 -6.18
C HIS A 295 -24.61 12.27 -6.51
N LEU A 296 -23.75 11.58 -7.27
CA LEU A 296 -22.53 12.11 -7.88
C LEU A 296 -22.43 11.65 -9.32
N ASN A 297 -21.84 12.47 -10.18
CA ASN A 297 -21.53 12.04 -11.55
C ASN A 297 -20.29 11.14 -11.53
N VAL A 298 -20.38 9.98 -12.19
CA VAL A 298 -19.25 9.07 -12.37
C VAL A 298 -18.37 9.57 -13.49
N GLU A 299 -17.21 10.08 -13.14
CA GLU A 299 -16.17 10.53 -14.08
C GLU A 299 -14.82 9.95 -13.70
N GLU A 300 -13.90 9.95 -14.66
CA GLU A 300 -12.54 9.51 -14.40
C GLU A 300 -11.85 10.51 -13.44
N THR A 301 -11.40 10.04 -12.31
CA THR A 301 -10.66 10.85 -11.32
C THR A 301 -9.21 10.98 -11.78
N LYS A 302 -8.74 12.22 -11.98
CA LYS A 302 -7.31 12.48 -12.18
C LYS A 302 -6.59 12.28 -10.85
N LEU A 303 -5.67 11.34 -10.80
CA LEU A 303 -4.93 11.05 -9.57
C LEU A 303 -3.84 12.10 -9.32
N THR A 304 -3.76 12.58 -8.08
CA THR A 304 -2.66 13.42 -7.58
C THR A 304 -1.70 12.63 -6.72
N ARG A 305 -2.17 11.51 -6.15
CA ARG A 305 -1.34 10.58 -5.38
C ARG A 305 -0.38 9.82 -6.31
N LYS A 306 0.84 9.59 -5.81
CA LYS A 306 1.87 8.89 -6.57
C LYS A 306 2.05 7.48 -6.05
N TYR A 307 2.22 6.55 -6.96
CA TYR A 307 2.52 5.16 -6.67
C TYR A 307 4.02 4.91 -6.84
N PRO A 308 4.69 4.21 -5.90
CA PRO A 308 6.11 3.94 -6.04
C PRO A 308 6.38 2.94 -7.15
N GLN A 309 7.38 3.20 -8.01
CA GLN A 309 7.85 2.27 -9.04
C GLN A 309 8.33 0.94 -8.44
N TYR A 310 8.92 1.02 -7.26
CA TYR A 310 9.42 -0.14 -6.50
C TYR A 310 8.62 -0.29 -5.21
N PRO A 311 7.39 -0.87 -5.25
CA PRO A 311 6.49 -0.88 -4.10
C PRO A 311 6.99 -1.71 -2.92
N PHE A 312 7.96 -2.60 -3.14
CA PHE A 312 8.61 -3.38 -2.10
C PHE A 312 9.78 -2.65 -1.42
N VAL A 313 10.23 -1.52 -1.97
CA VAL A 313 11.40 -0.78 -1.49
C VAL A 313 10.96 0.56 -0.90
N PRO A 314 11.30 0.86 0.37
CA PRO A 314 10.99 2.16 0.97
C PRO A 314 11.66 3.31 0.22
N SER A 315 10.94 4.41 0.07
CA SER A 315 11.42 5.59 -0.67
C SER A 315 12.48 6.40 0.08
N ARG A 316 12.43 6.41 1.42
CA ARG A 316 13.40 7.14 2.26
C ARG A 316 14.61 6.28 2.56
N LYS A 317 15.80 6.85 2.45
CA LYS A 317 17.06 6.10 2.61
C LYS A 317 17.19 5.48 4.01
N GLU A 318 16.94 6.25 5.07
CA GLU A 318 17.06 5.80 6.45
C GLU A 318 16.07 4.67 6.76
N GLU A 319 14.85 4.78 6.29
CA GLU A 319 13.82 3.76 6.41
C GLU A 319 14.18 2.51 5.62
N ARG A 320 14.71 2.67 4.40
CA ARG A 320 15.18 1.58 3.56
C ARG A 320 16.32 0.80 4.22
N ASP A 321 17.32 1.49 4.75
CA ASP A 321 18.50 0.85 5.36
C ASP A 321 18.10 0.05 6.61
N MET A 322 17.22 0.59 7.44
CA MET A 322 16.65 -0.11 8.60
C MET A 322 15.86 -1.37 8.17
N ARG A 323 15.02 -1.26 7.15
CA ARG A 323 14.25 -2.41 6.64
C ARG A 323 15.12 -3.43 5.93
N CYS A 324 16.18 -3.02 5.24
CA CYS A 324 17.13 -3.97 4.66
C CYS A 324 17.81 -4.82 5.74
N ASP A 325 18.24 -4.21 6.84
CA ASP A 325 18.81 -4.95 7.98
C ASP A 325 17.79 -5.91 8.60
N GLU A 326 16.56 -5.46 8.80
CA GLU A 326 15.46 -6.27 9.32
C GLU A 326 15.18 -7.49 8.41
N ILE A 327 15.10 -7.29 7.10
CA ILE A 327 14.86 -8.37 6.12
C ILE A 327 15.99 -9.41 6.20
N LEU A 328 17.25 -8.97 6.16
CA LEU A 328 18.41 -9.88 6.27
C LEU A 328 18.41 -10.66 7.59
N ASN A 329 17.97 -10.03 8.70
CA ASN A 329 17.81 -10.70 9.99
C ASN A 329 16.68 -11.74 9.95
N ILE A 330 15.52 -11.42 9.38
CA ILE A 330 14.39 -12.36 9.25
C ILE A 330 14.85 -13.59 8.43
N GLN A 331 15.52 -13.37 7.29
CA GLN A 331 16.02 -14.45 6.45
C GLN A 331 17.03 -15.33 7.20
N ALA A 332 18.01 -14.71 7.84
CA ALA A 332 19.07 -15.41 8.58
C ALA A 332 18.54 -16.19 9.78
N MET A 333 17.62 -15.59 10.56
CA MET A 333 16.98 -16.26 11.69
C MET A 333 16.11 -17.44 11.27
N GLY A 334 15.43 -17.35 10.13
CA GLY A 334 14.66 -18.45 9.56
C GLY A 334 15.58 -19.64 9.22
N LEU A 335 16.68 -19.38 8.52
CA LEU A 335 17.67 -20.41 8.18
C LEU A 335 18.34 -20.98 9.43
N LYS A 336 18.79 -20.13 10.37
CA LYS A 336 19.37 -20.55 11.64
C LYS A 336 18.46 -21.51 12.39
N LYS A 337 17.17 -21.16 12.53
CA LYS A 337 16.19 -22.03 13.23
C LYS A 337 16.04 -23.38 12.54
N ARG A 338 16.05 -23.44 11.20
CA ARG A 338 15.99 -24.67 10.45
C ARG A 338 17.23 -25.55 10.71
N MET A 339 18.41 -24.94 10.68
CA MET A 339 19.69 -25.63 10.94
C MET A 339 19.75 -26.16 12.38
N ASP A 340 19.38 -25.35 13.37
CA ASP A 340 19.32 -25.76 14.78
C ASP A 340 18.37 -26.96 14.98
N HIS A 341 17.20 -26.94 14.31
CA HIS A 341 16.20 -28.01 14.42
C HIS A 341 16.69 -29.36 13.91
N ILE A 342 17.41 -29.36 12.79
CA ILE A 342 17.94 -30.58 12.19
C ILE A 342 19.35 -30.93 12.69
N HIS A 343 19.86 -30.18 13.68
CA HIS A 343 21.21 -30.32 14.24
C HIS A 343 22.32 -30.29 13.16
N CYS A 344 22.13 -29.44 12.15
CA CYS A 344 23.05 -29.27 11.02
C CYS A 344 23.85 -27.98 11.20
N HIS A 345 25.17 -28.06 11.09
CA HIS A 345 26.09 -26.93 11.23
C HIS A 345 26.76 -26.54 9.89
N LYS A 346 26.34 -27.14 8.81
CA LYS A 346 26.87 -26.90 7.47
C LYS A 346 25.77 -26.47 6.51
N ALA A 347 26.11 -25.65 5.54
CA ALA A 347 25.17 -25.23 4.49
C ALA A 347 25.85 -25.38 3.11
N THR A 348 25.10 -25.89 2.14
CA THR A 348 25.51 -25.94 0.74
C THR A 348 24.70 -24.96 -0.08
N VAL A 349 25.33 -24.25 -1.00
CA VAL A 349 24.66 -23.30 -1.92
C VAL A 349 25.32 -23.35 -3.31
N GLY A 350 24.48 -23.36 -4.34
CA GLY A 350 24.96 -23.18 -5.71
C GLY A 350 25.28 -21.71 -5.96
N LEU A 351 26.53 -21.42 -6.32
CA LEU A 351 27.03 -20.06 -6.51
C LEU A 351 27.29 -19.79 -7.99
N SER A 352 26.37 -19.09 -8.65
CA SER A 352 26.47 -18.68 -10.06
C SER A 352 27.27 -17.39 -10.26
N GLY A 353 27.41 -16.57 -9.21
CA GLY A 353 27.95 -15.21 -9.31
C GLY A 353 26.91 -14.17 -9.73
N GLY A 354 25.62 -14.53 -9.80
CA GLY A 354 24.49 -13.64 -10.00
C GLY A 354 23.89 -13.13 -8.69
N LEU A 355 22.96 -12.17 -8.78
CA LEU A 355 22.37 -11.47 -7.63
C LEU A 355 21.71 -12.38 -6.59
N ASP A 356 20.94 -13.38 -7.03
CA ASP A 356 20.13 -14.22 -6.15
C ASP A 356 21.00 -15.15 -5.31
N SER A 357 21.99 -15.80 -5.94
CA SER A 357 22.97 -16.63 -5.24
C SER A 357 23.86 -15.81 -4.31
N THR A 358 24.16 -14.56 -4.70
CA THR A 358 24.88 -13.60 -3.85
C THR A 358 24.08 -13.29 -2.58
N LEU A 359 22.81 -12.89 -2.72
CA LEU A 359 21.96 -12.61 -1.55
C LEU A 359 21.83 -13.84 -0.65
N ALA A 360 21.60 -15.02 -1.24
CA ALA A 360 21.52 -16.26 -0.46
C ALA A 360 22.79 -16.52 0.35
N LEU A 361 23.98 -16.33 -0.24
CA LEU A 361 25.25 -16.50 0.46
C LEU A 361 25.46 -15.46 1.58
N LEU A 362 25.06 -14.19 1.36
CA LEU A 362 25.10 -13.16 2.40
C LEU A 362 24.19 -13.50 3.59
N VAL A 363 22.99 -14.05 3.33
CA VAL A 363 22.06 -14.53 4.35
C VAL A 363 22.63 -15.73 5.11
N ILE A 364 23.24 -16.69 4.41
CA ILE A 364 23.89 -17.86 5.03
C ILE A 364 25.02 -17.39 5.95
N ALA A 365 25.92 -16.51 5.46
CA ALA A 365 27.02 -15.97 6.26
C ALA A 365 26.49 -15.29 7.54
N ARG A 366 25.42 -14.50 7.43
CA ARG A 366 24.79 -13.86 8.60
C ARG A 366 24.18 -14.89 9.56
N ALA A 367 23.56 -15.95 9.06
CA ALA A 367 23.01 -17.02 9.90
C ALA A 367 24.10 -17.75 10.67
N PHE A 368 25.28 -17.99 10.03
CA PHE A 368 26.46 -18.58 10.66
C PHE A 368 27.04 -17.67 11.75
N ASP A 369 27.16 -16.38 11.48
CA ASP A 369 27.61 -15.40 12.48
C ASP A 369 26.70 -15.38 13.72
N LEU A 370 25.35 -15.38 13.50
CA LEU A 370 24.36 -15.45 14.56
C LEU A 370 24.41 -16.76 15.36
N SER A 371 24.90 -17.84 14.75
CA SER A 371 25.05 -19.14 15.41
C SER A 371 26.41 -19.32 16.06
N GLY A 372 27.37 -18.43 15.79
CA GLY A 372 28.78 -18.62 16.19
C GLY A 372 29.47 -19.78 15.44
N ALA A 373 28.95 -20.17 14.25
CA ALA A 373 29.51 -21.24 13.44
C ALA A 373 30.63 -20.71 12.53
N ASP A 374 31.58 -21.61 12.15
CA ASP A 374 32.67 -21.25 11.24
C ASP A 374 32.14 -21.12 9.82
N ARG A 375 32.39 -20.00 9.16
CA ARG A 375 31.98 -19.77 7.77
C ARG A 375 32.64 -20.73 6.77
N LYS A 376 33.71 -21.45 7.16
CA LYS A 376 34.31 -22.53 6.36
C LYS A 376 33.35 -23.70 6.14
N ASP A 377 32.37 -23.87 7.02
CA ASP A 377 31.32 -24.87 6.88
C ASP A 377 30.19 -24.44 5.92
N ILE A 378 30.33 -23.27 5.28
CA ILE A 378 29.50 -22.84 4.14
C ILE A 378 30.15 -23.37 2.87
N HIS A 379 29.54 -24.37 2.22
CA HIS A 379 30.03 -24.99 1.01
C HIS A 379 29.38 -24.33 -0.22
N CYS A 380 30.13 -23.47 -0.88
CA CYS A 380 29.74 -22.87 -2.16
C CYS A 380 30.18 -23.80 -3.29
N ILE A 381 29.26 -24.15 -4.19
CA ILE A 381 29.57 -24.97 -5.36
C ILE A 381 29.30 -24.17 -6.62
N THR A 382 30.34 -23.89 -7.40
CA THR A 382 30.18 -23.32 -8.75
C THR A 382 30.24 -24.43 -9.80
N MET A 383 29.33 -24.41 -10.75
CA MET A 383 29.16 -25.48 -11.74
C MET A 383 29.17 -24.92 -13.16
N PRO A 384 30.37 -24.64 -13.71
CA PRO A 384 30.47 -24.14 -15.07
C PRO A 384 29.86 -25.10 -16.09
N CYS A 385 29.07 -24.54 -17.02
CA CYS A 385 28.48 -25.25 -18.14
C CYS A 385 28.60 -24.39 -19.42
N PHE A 386 27.76 -24.63 -20.42
CA PHE A 386 27.88 -24.02 -21.74
C PHE A 386 27.64 -22.49 -21.73
N GLY A 387 26.82 -21.98 -20.82
CA GLY A 387 26.46 -20.56 -20.73
C GLY A 387 27.26 -19.72 -19.72
N THR A 388 28.11 -20.32 -18.90
CA THR A 388 28.83 -19.60 -17.85
C THR A 388 29.87 -18.64 -18.46
N THR A 389 29.87 -17.37 -18.01
CA THR A 389 30.81 -16.34 -18.44
C THR A 389 31.99 -16.22 -17.47
N ASP A 390 33.12 -15.72 -17.95
CA ASP A 390 34.32 -15.53 -17.11
C ASP A 390 34.04 -14.53 -15.96
N ARG A 391 33.22 -13.48 -16.20
CA ARG A 391 32.89 -12.44 -15.21
C ARG A 391 32.11 -13.03 -14.04
N THR A 392 31.02 -13.74 -14.30
CA THR A 392 30.20 -14.37 -13.26
C THR A 392 30.94 -15.43 -12.47
N TYR A 393 31.77 -16.25 -13.17
CA TYR A 393 32.66 -17.22 -12.51
C TYR A 393 33.65 -16.53 -11.55
N GLN A 394 34.33 -15.46 -12.00
CA GLN A 394 35.27 -14.71 -11.15
C GLN A 394 34.56 -14.06 -9.96
N ASN A 395 33.34 -13.56 -10.15
CA ASN A 395 32.53 -12.99 -9.07
C ASN A 395 32.17 -14.05 -8.02
N ALA A 396 31.79 -15.27 -8.43
CA ALA A 396 31.53 -16.38 -7.52
C ALA A 396 32.76 -16.73 -6.68
N CYS A 397 33.94 -16.83 -7.32
CA CYS A 397 35.20 -17.14 -6.63
C CYS A 397 35.58 -16.06 -5.61
N LYS A 398 35.58 -14.80 -6.01
CA LYS A 398 35.93 -13.66 -5.14
C LYS A 398 34.96 -13.50 -3.98
N LEU A 399 33.67 -13.63 -4.24
CA LEU A 399 32.61 -13.48 -3.21
C LEU A 399 32.77 -14.55 -2.12
N SER A 400 32.94 -15.83 -2.52
CA SER A 400 33.15 -16.92 -1.57
C SER A 400 34.43 -16.68 -0.73
N GLN A 401 35.51 -16.25 -1.35
CA GLN A 401 36.78 -15.94 -0.67
C GLN A 401 36.62 -14.78 0.34
N CYS A 402 35.96 -13.67 -0.05
CA CYS A 402 35.76 -12.51 0.82
C CYS A 402 34.91 -12.87 2.04
N LEU A 403 33.93 -13.76 1.89
CA LEU A 403 33.07 -14.20 2.98
C LEU A 403 33.70 -15.33 3.83
N GLY A 404 34.85 -15.88 3.44
CA GLY A 404 35.52 -16.96 4.16
C GLY A 404 34.84 -18.32 4.03
N ALA A 405 34.00 -18.49 2.99
CA ALA A 405 33.32 -19.74 2.69
C ALA A 405 34.24 -20.71 1.90
N THR A 406 33.95 -22.00 1.95
CA THR A 406 34.64 -23.02 1.18
C THR A 406 34.06 -23.12 -0.23
N LEU A 407 34.87 -22.94 -1.26
CA LEU A 407 34.45 -23.04 -2.66
C LEU A 407 34.92 -24.35 -3.31
N SER A 408 34.02 -25.03 -3.99
CA SER A 408 34.31 -26.16 -4.87
C SER A 408 33.83 -25.86 -6.28
N GLU A 409 34.57 -26.33 -7.29
CA GLU A 409 34.19 -26.26 -8.70
C GLU A 409 33.85 -27.64 -9.21
N ILE A 410 32.71 -27.81 -9.85
CA ILE A 410 32.28 -29.04 -10.50
C ILE A 410 31.87 -28.73 -11.94
N ASN A 411 32.68 -29.13 -12.91
CA ASN A 411 32.33 -28.94 -14.33
C ASN A 411 31.31 -29.99 -14.76
N ILE A 412 30.13 -29.55 -15.14
CA ILE A 412 28.98 -30.43 -15.46
C ILE A 412 28.83 -30.72 -16.97
N LYS A 413 29.68 -30.17 -17.83
CA LYS A 413 29.53 -30.30 -19.30
C LYS A 413 29.49 -31.75 -19.78
N GLU A 414 30.34 -32.62 -19.21
CA GLU A 414 30.39 -34.01 -19.62
C GLU A 414 29.11 -34.75 -19.17
N ALA A 415 28.67 -34.56 -17.93
CA ALA A 415 27.44 -35.16 -17.41
C ALA A 415 26.22 -34.77 -18.25
N VAL A 416 26.07 -33.48 -18.58
CA VAL A 416 25.01 -33.00 -19.45
C VAL A 416 25.08 -33.57 -20.86
N ASN A 417 26.27 -33.71 -21.44
CA ASN A 417 26.47 -34.35 -22.76
C ASN A 417 26.10 -35.85 -22.75
N VAL A 418 26.42 -36.56 -21.66
CA VAL A 418 25.99 -37.95 -21.48
C VAL A 418 24.47 -38.02 -21.42
N HIS A 419 23.85 -37.14 -20.63
CA HIS A 419 22.41 -37.07 -20.53
C HIS A 419 21.73 -36.78 -21.87
N PHE A 420 22.24 -35.81 -22.67
CA PHE A 420 21.71 -35.53 -24.01
C PHE A 420 21.76 -36.77 -24.92
N ARG A 421 22.88 -37.51 -24.88
CA ARG A 421 23.02 -38.75 -25.63
C ARG A 421 22.00 -39.82 -25.18
N ASP A 422 21.78 -39.97 -23.88
CA ASP A 422 20.88 -40.99 -23.33
C ASP A 422 19.41 -40.72 -23.69
N ILE A 423 19.01 -39.43 -23.79
CA ILE A 423 17.65 -39.03 -24.21
C ILE A 423 17.54 -38.76 -25.72
N ALA A 424 18.61 -39.00 -26.49
CA ALA A 424 18.68 -38.74 -27.94
C ALA A 424 18.39 -37.27 -28.33
N HIS A 425 18.78 -36.29 -27.47
CA HIS A 425 18.69 -34.87 -27.76
C HIS A 425 19.92 -34.40 -28.53
N ASP A 426 19.70 -33.60 -29.58
CA ASP A 426 20.79 -32.99 -30.35
C ASP A 426 21.33 -31.75 -29.60
N PRO A 427 22.61 -31.76 -29.17
CA PRO A 427 23.19 -30.63 -28.42
C PRO A 427 23.24 -29.31 -29.20
N SER A 428 23.06 -29.34 -30.51
CA SER A 428 22.98 -28.11 -31.35
C SER A 428 21.63 -27.43 -31.29
N VAL A 429 20.58 -28.09 -30.77
CA VAL A 429 19.23 -27.56 -30.58
C VAL A 429 19.14 -26.96 -29.20
N HIS A 430 19.18 -25.63 -29.12
CA HIS A 430 19.13 -24.86 -27.87
C HIS A 430 17.67 -24.56 -27.46
N ASP A 431 16.92 -25.60 -27.18
CA ASP A 431 15.53 -25.56 -26.73
C ASP A 431 15.37 -25.64 -25.20
N VAL A 432 14.13 -25.71 -24.74
CA VAL A 432 13.82 -25.85 -23.31
C VAL A 432 14.41 -27.12 -22.69
N THR A 433 14.65 -28.18 -23.47
CA THR A 433 15.28 -29.41 -23.01
C THR A 433 16.75 -29.17 -22.72
N TYR A 434 17.43 -28.45 -23.62
CA TYR A 434 18.82 -28.05 -23.47
C TYR A 434 19.05 -27.22 -22.18
N GLU A 435 18.18 -26.25 -21.91
CA GLU A 435 18.28 -25.40 -20.72
C GLU A 435 17.95 -26.17 -19.45
N ASN A 436 16.80 -26.88 -19.43
CA ASN A 436 16.33 -27.60 -18.24
C ASN A 436 17.25 -28.74 -17.82
N SER A 437 17.91 -29.42 -18.74
CA SER A 437 18.86 -30.49 -18.42
C SER A 437 20.04 -29.97 -17.60
N GLN A 438 20.58 -28.81 -17.98
CA GLN A 438 21.67 -28.18 -17.23
C GLN A 438 21.22 -27.75 -15.82
N ALA A 439 20.02 -27.16 -15.68
CA ALA A 439 19.49 -26.73 -14.39
C ALA A 439 19.22 -27.93 -13.45
N ARG A 440 18.72 -29.06 -13.98
CA ARG A 440 18.48 -30.26 -13.17
C ARG A 440 19.78 -30.94 -12.76
N GLU A 441 20.78 -31.00 -13.64
CA GLU A 441 22.09 -31.53 -13.31
C GLU A 441 22.73 -30.76 -12.15
N ARG A 442 22.68 -29.40 -12.19
CA ARG A 442 23.15 -28.58 -11.08
C ARG A 442 22.43 -28.91 -9.78
N THR A 443 21.11 -29.05 -9.82
CA THR A 443 20.31 -29.34 -8.62
C THR A 443 20.62 -30.73 -8.07
N GLN A 444 20.76 -31.75 -8.92
CA GLN A 444 21.14 -33.10 -8.52
C GLN A 444 22.49 -33.09 -7.79
N ILE A 445 23.51 -32.49 -8.36
CA ILE A 445 24.82 -32.37 -7.73
C ILE A 445 24.76 -31.66 -6.38
N LEU A 446 24.01 -30.54 -6.29
CA LEU A 446 23.88 -29.82 -5.05
C LEU A 446 23.21 -30.66 -3.96
N MET A 447 22.13 -31.39 -4.29
CA MET A 447 21.42 -32.26 -3.35
C MET A 447 22.28 -33.41 -2.86
N ASP A 448 22.99 -34.08 -3.78
CA ASP A 448 23.86 -35.21 -3.46
C ASP A 448 25.10 -34.77 -2.66
N SER A 449 25.71 -33.63 -3.01
CA SER A 449 26.79 -33.03 -2.23
C SER A 449 26.34 -32.65 -0.82
N ALA A 450 25.16 -32.09 -0.68
CA ALA A 450 24.60 -31.77 0.63
C ALA A 450 24.37 -33.04 1.48
N ASN A 451 23.87 -34.11 0.88
CA ASN A 451 23.73 -35.40 1.55
C ASN A 451 25.10 -36.00 1.98
N GLN A 452 26.10 -35.91 1.11
CA GLN A 452 27.45 -36.42 1.38
C GLN A 452 28.11 -35.66 2.54
N ASP A 453 27.94 -34.34 2.58
CA ASP A 453 28.56 -33.48 3.58
C ASP A 453 27.76 -33.38 4.87
N GLY A 454 26.52 -33.87 4.89
CA GLY A 454 25.57 -33.67 5.99
C GLY A 454 25.18 -32.22 6.18
N SER A 455 25.06 -31.48 5.08
CA SER A 455 24.67 -30.04 5.07
C SER A 455 23.23 -29.85 4.60
N ILE A 456 22.70 -28.65 4.83
CA ILE A 456 21.41 -28.22 4.27
C ILE A 456 21.64 -27.48 2.94
N LEU A 457 20.92 -27.86 1.88
CA LEU A 457 20.93 -27.13 0.62
C LEU A 457 20.02 -25.90 0.70
N VAL A 458 20.64 -24.72 0.53
CA VAL A 458 19.93 -23.42 0.55
C VAL A 458 19.59 -22.99 -0.88
N GLY A 459 18.30 -22.73 -1.11
CA GLY A 459 17.77 -22.25 -2.39
C GLY A 459 17.99 -20.75 -2.59
N THR A 460 18.19 -20.37 -3.84
CA THR A 460 18.51 -19.00 -4.24
C THR A 460 17.36 -18.28 -4.96
N GLY A 461 16.33 -19.01 -5.44
CA GLY A 461 15.21 -18.46 -6.21
C GLY A 461 14.45 -17.37 -5.44
N ASP A 462 14.15 -16.27 -6.12
CA ASP A 462 13.46 -15.11 -5.56
C ASP A 462 11.93 -15.11 -5.83
N LEU A 463 11.22 -14.16 -5.21
CA LEU A 463 9.77 -14.05 -5.32
C LEU A 463 9.31 -13.79 -6.76
N SER A 464 10.01 -12.96 -7.53
CA SER A 464 9.63 -12.58 -8.89
C SER A 464 9.74 -13.78 -9.86
N GLU A 465 10.81 -14.54 -9.73
CA GLU A 465 11.01 -15.79 -10.48
C GLU A 465 9.92 -16.82 -10.16
N LEU A 466 9.60 -16.97 -8.87
CA LEU A 466 8.54 -17.87 -8.42
C LEU A 466 7.15 -17.42 -8.88
N ALA A 467 6.88 -16.11 -8.91
CA ALA A 467 5.63 -15.56 -9.41
C ALA A 467 5.43 -15.81 -10.90
N LEU A 468 6.48 -15.58 -11.71
CA LEU A 468 6.47 -15.80 -13.17
C LEU A 468 6.67 -17.26 -13.56
N GLY A 469 7.03 -18.14 -12.61
CA GLY A 469 7.45 -19.50 -12.88
C GLY A 469 8.72 -19.57 -13.76
N TRP A 470 9.58 -18.57 -13.65
CA TRP A 470 10.85 -18.49 -14.37
C TRP A 470 11.93 -19.29 -13.64
N ALA A 471 11.71 -20.57 -13.56
CA ALA A 471 12.60 -21.56 -12.97
C ALA A 471 12.33 -22.93 -13.60
N THR A 472 13.33 -23.78 -13.67
CA THR A 472 13.16 -25.16 -14.13
C THR A 472 12.48 -26.00 -13.07
N TYR A 473 11.31 -26.58 -13.41
CA TYR A 473 10.61 -27.49 -12.52
C TYR A 473 11.49 -28.68 -12.14
N ASN A 474 11.58 -28.98 -10.84
CA ASN A 474 12.48 -29.98 -10.28
C ASN A 474 13.95 -29.75 -10.64
N GLY A 475 14.32 -28.48 -10.77
CA GLY A 475 15.67 -28.00 -10.99
C GLY A 475 15.98 -26.89 -9.98
N ASP A 476 16.38 -25.73 -10.46
CA ASP A 476 16.79 -24.56 -9.66
C ASP A 476 15.69 -24.02 -8.73
N HIS A 477 14.41 -24.36 -8.95
CA HIS A 477 13.35 -23.98 -8.02
C HIS A 477 13.29 -24.86 -6.76
N MET A 478 14.04 -25.97 -6.71
CA MET A 478 14.04 -26.91 -5.58
C MET A 478 15.26 -26.72 -4.68
N SER A 479 15.01 -26.82 -3.37
CA SER A 479 16.03 -26.78 -2.32
C SER A 479 15.48 -27.37 -1.03
N MET A 480 16.31 -27.46 0.00
CA MET A 480 15.85 -27.87 1.34
C MET A 480 15.31 -26.67 2.15
N TYR A 481 15.71 -25.44 1.81
CA TYR A 481 15.21 -24.20 2.40
C TYR A 481 15.45 -23.00 1.48
N GLY A 482 14.42 -22.25 1.10
CA GLY A 482 14.51 -21.11 0.17
C GLY A 482 14.57 -19.78 0.89
N VAL A 483 15.76 -19.22 1.09
CA VAL A 483 15.94 -17.99 1.88
C VAL A 483 15.40 -16.74 1.19
N ASN A 484 15.38 -16.70 -0.16
CA ASN A 484 14.92 -15.55 -0.95
C ASN A 484 13.45 -15.66 -1.42
N ALA A 485 12.74 -16.74 -1.06
CA ALA A 485 11.42 -17.07 -1.64
C ALA A 485 10.32 -15.98 -1.51
N SER A 486 10.49 -15.01 -0.62
CA SER A 486 9.58 -13.86 -0.48
C SER A 486 10.24 -12.50 -0.71
N VAL A 487 11.44 -12.48 -1.31
CA VAL A 487 12.18 -11.26 -1.68
C VAL A 487 12.06 -11.05 -3.19
N PRO A 488 11.39 -10.00 -3.69
CA PRO A 488 11.29 -9.76 -5.13
C PRO A 488 12.61 -9.27 -5.73
N LYS A 489 12.80 -9.46 -7.04
CA LYS A 489 14.05 -9.14 -7.76
C LYS A 489 14.51 -7.70 -7.56
N THR A 490 13.57 -6.75 -7.57
CA THR A 490 13.88 -5.33 -7.34
C THR A 490 14.43 -5.09 -5.93
N LEU A 491 13.92 -5.80 -4.92
CA LEU A 491 14.41 -5.71 -3.54
C LEU A 491 15.74 -6.45 -3.35
N VAL A 492 16.00 -7.57 -4.07
CA VAL A 492 17.30 -8.27 -4.05
C VAL A 492 18.43 -7.31 -4.38
N ARG A 493 18.28 -6.49 -5.44
CA ARG A 493 19.28 -5.47 -5.82
C ARG A 493 19.53 -4.47 -4.68
N HIS A 494 18.49 -4.03 -4.00
CA HIS A 494 18.61 -3.09 -2.88
C HIS A 494 19.27 -3.70 -1.65
N LEU A 495 19.00 -4.96 -1.35
CA LEU A 495 19.64 -5.70 -0.24
C LEU A 495 21.15 -5.91 -0.48
N VAL A 496 21.53 -6.32 -1.69
CA VAL A 496 22.94 -6.47 -2.07
C VAL A 496 23.64 -5.10 -2.04
N ARG A 497 23.00 -4.04 -2.53
CA ARG A 497 23.52 -2.67 -2.46
C ARG A 497 23.70 -2.19 -1.03
N TYR A 498 22.68 -2.40 -0.19
CA TYR A 498 22.76 -2.07 1.23
C TYR A 498 23.95 -2.79 1.90
N TYR A 499 24.14 -4.07 1.60
CA TYR A 499 25.27 -4.83 2.16
C TYR A 499 26.61 -4.28 1.68
N ALA A 500 26.74 -3.92 0.40
CA ALA A 500 27.94 -3.29 -0.14
C ALA A 500 28.24 -1.93 0.52
N ASP A 501 27.19 -1.11 0.76
CA ASP A 501 27.31 0.22 1.37
C ASP A 501 27.66 0.16 2.88
N THR A 502 27.35 -0.95 3.57
CA THR A 502 27.48 -1.09 5.03
C THR A 502 28.58 -2.04 5.49
N CYS A 503 29.05 -2.95 4.64
CA CYS A 503 30.17 -3.82 4.98
C CYS A 503 31.47 -3.00 5.04
N LYS A 504 32.36 -3.39 5.98
CA LYS A 504 33.64 -2.69 6.19
C LYS A 504 34.80 -3.27 5.37
N ASP A 505 34.52 -4.24 4.49
CA ASP A 505 35.49 -4.91 3.65
C ASP A 505 35.45 -4.34 2.23
N GLU A 506 36.49 -3.57 1.85
CA GLU A 506 36.59 -2.94 0.54
C GLU A 506 36.57 -3.93 -0.62
N LYS A 507 37.20 -5.12 -0.46
CA LYS A 507 37.22 -6.16 -1.51
C LYS A 507 35.83 -6.74 -1.73
N LEU A 508 35.10 -7.00 -0.63
CA LEU A 508 33.73 -7.48 -0.71
C LEU A 508 32.83 -6.41 -1.37
N THR A 509 33.00 -5.14 -1.01
CA THR A 509 32.29 -4.02 -1.63
C THR A 509 32.49 -4.00 -3.15
N GLU A 510 33.74 -4.08 -3.62
CA GLU A 510 34.06 -4.09 -5.06
C GLU A 510 33.36 -5.26 -5.79
N VAL A 511 33.41 -6.46 -5.22
CA VAL A 511 32.76 -7.64 -5.81
C VAL A 511 31.25 -7.49 -5.87
N LEU A 512 30.62 -6.98 -4.79
CA LEU A 512 29.17 -6.78 -4.75
C LEU A 512 28.71 -5.70 -5.75
N LEU A 513 29.49 -4.64 -5.95
CA LEU A 513 29.21 -3.62 -6.95
C LEU A 513 29.34 -4.16 -8.38
N ASP A 514 30.35 -5.00 -8.65
CA ASP A 514 30.49 -5.65 -9.97
C ASP A 514 29.33 -6.62 -10.27
N ILE A 515 28.86 -7.36 -9.26
CA ILE A 515 27.68 -8.21 -9.38
C ILE A 515 26.42 -7.37 -9.69
N LEU A 516 26.23 -6.24 -9.01
CA LEU A 516 25.11 -5.32 -9.25
C LEU A 516 25.10 -4.74 -10.67
N ASP A 517 26.27 -4.56 -11.27
CA ASP A 517 26.46 -4.04 -12.63
C ASP A 517 26.38 -5.14 -13.72
N THR A 518 26.26 -6.40 -13.30
CA THR A 518 26.14 -7.54 -14.22
C THR A 518 24.67 -7.72 -14.64
N PRO A 519 24.36 -7.82 -15.96
CA PRO A 519 23.00 -8.09 -16.43
C PRO A 519 22.46 -9.43 -15.92
N VAL A 520 21.16 -9.46 -15.58
CA VAL A 520 20.49 -10.69 -15.16
C VAL A 520 20.35 -11.66 -16.35
N SER A 521 20.88 -12.87 -16.21
CA SER A 521 20.83 -13.92 -17.23
C SER A 521 20.75 -15.29 -16.57
N PRO A 522 20.01 -16.25 -17.15
CA PRO A 522 20.00 -17.64 -16.67
C PRO A 522 21.30 -18.40 -16.99
N GLU A 523 22.19 -17.85 -17.84
CA GLU A 523 23.46 -18.43 -18.25
C GLU A 523 23.40 -19.92 -18.71
N LEU A 524 22.33 -20.26 -19.41
CA LEU A 524 22.08 -21.60 -19.91
C LEU A 524 22.46 -21.76 -21.39
N LEU A 525 22.44 -20.66 -22.15
CA LEU A 525 22.82 -20.63 -23.56
C LEU A 525 24.28 -20.20 -23.73
N PRO A 526 25.00 -20.77 -24.72
CA PRO A 526 26.38 -20.38 -25.03
C PRO A 526 26.48 -18.87 -25.31
N PRO A 527 27.52 -18.18 -24.78
CA PRO A 527 27.72 -16.76 -25.03
C PRO A 527 28.01 -16.50 -26.51
N LYS A 528 27.51 -15.38 -27.05
CA LYS A 528 27.87 -14.89 -28.38
C LYS A 528 28.93 -13.81 -28.22
N ASP A 529 30.07 -14.00 -28.88
CA ASP A 529 31.24 -13.09 -28.84
C ASP A 529 31.70 -12.73 -27.41
N GLY A 530 31.64 -13.68 -26.49
CA GLY A 530 32.04 -13.50 -25.08
C GLY A 530 31.03 -12.67 -24.25
N LYS A 531 29.87 -12.33 -24.81
CA LYS A 531 28.81 -11.61 -24.14
C LYS A 531 27.60 -12.51 -23.85
N ILE A 532 26.87 -12.20 -22.82
CA ILE A 532 25.61 -12.86 -22.44
C ILE A 532 24.67 -12.89 -23.66
N ALA A 533 24.32 -14.10 -24.12
CA ALA A 533 23.51 -14.30 -25.32
C ALA A 533 22.02 -14.04 -25.08
N GLN A 534 21.56 -14.15 -23.82
CA GLN A 534 20.15 -14.09 -23.45
C GLN A 534 20.00 -13.28 -22.17
N LYS A 535 19.32 -12.15 -22.26
CA LYS A 535 18.88 -11.42 -21.06
C LYS A 535 17.50 -11.92 -20.66
N THR A 536 17.31 -12.19 -19.40
CA THR A 536 16.03 -12.67 -18.85
C THR A 536 14.89 -11.68 -19.19
N GLU A 537 15.13 -10.38 -19.05
CA GLU A 537 14.13 -9.34 -19.28
C GLU A 537 13.67 -9.22 -20.74
N ASP A 538 14.49 -9.65 -21.71
CA ASP A 538 14.07 -9.69 -23.14
C ASP A 538 12.98 -10.75 -23.38
N LEU A 539 12.93 -11.79 -22.55
CA LEU A 539 11.99 -12.91 -22.70
C LEU A 539 10.76 -12.82 -21.80
N VAL A 540 10.94 -12.38 -20.57
CA VAL A 540 9.86 -12.34 -19.59
C VAL A 540 9.36 -10.94 -19.32
N GLY A 541 10.12 -9.90 -19.68
CA GLY A 541 9.84 -8.51 -19.41
C GLY A 541 10.62 -7.92 -18.23
N PRO A 542 10.59 -6.59 -18.09
CA PRO A 542 11.28 -5.89 -16.99
C PRO A 542 10.74 -6.29 -15.61
N TYR A 543 11.64 -6.66 -14.69
CA TYR A 543 11.23 -7.09 -13.35
C TYR A 543 10.55 -5.98 -12.55
N GLU A 544 10.87 -4.71 -12.77
CA GLU A 544 10.17 -3.61 -12.09
C GLU A 544 8.67 -3.56 -12.44
N LEU A 545 8.29 -3.87 -13.68
CA LEU A 545 6.89 -3.97 -14.07
C LEU A 545 6.23 -5.18 -13.40
N HIS A 546 6.88 -6.35 -13.41
CA HIS A 546 6.33 -7.56 -12.82
C HIS A 546 6.18 -7.46 -11.30
N ASP A 547 7.16 -6.88 -10.60
CA ASP A 547 7.09 -6.66 -9.16
C ASP A 547 5.98 -5.65 -8.81
N PHE A 548 5.80 -4.61 -9.63
CA PHE A 548 4.69 -3.69 -9.51
C PHE A 548 3.34 -4.41 -9.65
N TYR A 549 3.16 -5.21 -10.71
CA TYR A 549 1.92 -5.96 -10.94
C TYR A 549 1.65 -6.96 -9.82
N LEU A 550 2.68 -7.70 -9.40
CA LEU A 550 2.61 -8.68 -8.33
C LEU A 550 2.17 -8.04 -7.00
N TYR A 551 2.74 -6.88 -6.67
CA TYR A 551 2.40 -6.16 -5.45
C TYR A 551 0.93 -5.74 -5.43
N TYR A 552 0.47 -5.06 -6.48
CA TYR A 552 -0.89 -4.54 -6.51
C TYR A 552 -1.94 -5.64 -6.69
N MET A 553 -1.63 -6.69 -7.42
CA MET A 553 -2.50 -7.87 -7.53
C MET A 553 -2.66 -8.59 -6.18
N LEU A 554 -1.55 -8.95 -5.52
CA LEU A 554 -1.62 -9.79 -4.31
C LEU A 554 -1.85 -8.99 -3.04
N ARG A 555 -1.17 -7.84 -2.87
CA ARG A 555 -1.29 -7.04 -1.65
C ARG A 555 -2.57 -6.21 -1.63
N ALA A 556 -2.90 -5.57 -2.73
CA ALA A 556 -4.04 -4.67 -2.82
C ALA A 556 -5.31 -5.32 -3.38
N GLY A 557 -5.19 -6.42 -4.15
CA GLY A 557 -6.31 -7.08 -4.80
C GLY A 557 -6.83 -6.34 -6.02
N PHE A 558 -6.01 -5.48 -6.62
CA PHE A 558 -6.43 -4.66 -7.74
C PHE A 558 -6.70 -5.51 -8.99
N GLU A 559 -7.71 -5.11 -9.72
CA GLU A 559 -8.06 -5.65 -11.02
C GLU A 559 -7.05 -5.27 -12.10
N PRO A 560 -6.93 -6.05 -13.20
CA PRO A 560 -5.97 -5.79 -14.27
C PRO A 560 -6.07 -4.38 -14.87
N GLU A 561 -7.27 -3.85 -15.08
CA GLU A 561 -7.50 -2.50 -15.61
C GLU A 561 -6.93 -1.44 -14.67
N LYS A 562 -7.17 -1.56 -13.38
CA LYS A 562 -6.66 -0.65 -12.35
C LYS A 562 -5.13 -0.70 -12.28
N ILE A 563 -4.54 -1.91 -12.32
CA ILE A 563 -3.08 -2.10 -12.34
C ILE A 563 -2.46 -1.46 -13.59
N TYR A 564 -3.09 -1.65 -14.76
CA TYR A 564 -2.64 -1.05 -16.02
C TYR A 564 -2.62 0.48 -15.95
N ARG A 565 -3.72 1.08 -15.50
CA ARG A 565 -3.84 2.53 -15.30
C ARG A 565 -2.72 3.06 -14.40
N LEU A 566 -2.52 2.46 -13.23
CA LEU A 566 -1.50 2.88 -12.28
C LEU A 566 -0.09 2.68 -12.81
N ALA A 567 0.16 1.61 -13.56
CA ALA A 567 1.45 1.39 -14.20
C ALA A 567 1.75 2.44 -15.28
N CYS A 568 0.75 2.80 -16.12
CA CYS A 568 0.91 3.86 -17.12
C CYS A 568 1.27 5.21 -16.47
N GLU A 569 0.63 5.57 -15.35
CA GLU A 569 0.94 6.80 -14.63
C GLU A 569 2.31 6.74 -13.92
N THR A 570 2.65 5.57 -13.33
CA THR A 570 3.87 5.41 -12.53
C THR A 570 5.14 5.34 -13.39
N PHE A 571 5.04 4.70 -14.55
CA PHE A 571 6.16 4.49 -15.48
C PHE A 571 6.13 5.42 -16.69
N GLU A 572 5.38 6.53 -16.60
CA GLU A 572 5.34 7.55 -17.66
C GLU A 572 6.76 8.02 -18.03
N GLY A 573 7.06 8.03 -19.32
CA GLY A 573 8.39 8.40 -19.85
C GLY A 573 9.45 7.30 -19.78
N MET A 574 9.17 6.14 -19.11
CA MET A 574 10.06 4.96 -19.10
C MET A 574 9.60 3.89 -20.08
N TYR A 575 8.30 3.61 -20.09
CA TYR A 575 7.66 2.62 -20.98
C TYR A 575 6.46 3.22 -21.67
N ASP A 576 6.24 2.84 -22.93
CA ASP A 576 4.99 3.13 -23.63
C ASP A 576 3.84 2.23 -23.12
N LYS A 577 2.61 2.66 -23.39
CA LYS A 577 1.40 1.96 -22.95
C LYS A 577 1.30 0.54 -23.49
N GLU A 578 1.71 0.33 -24.73
CA GLU A 578 1.71 -0.95 -25.42
C GLU A 578 2.67 -1.93 -24.73
N THR A 579 3.86 -1.48 -24.33
CA THR A 579 4.84 -2.27 -23.58
C THR A 579 4.29 -2.66 -22.21
N ILE A 580 3.70 -1.72 -21.47
CA ILE A 580 3.08 -1.99 -20.17
C ILE A 580 1.96 -3.03 -20.33
N PHE A 581 1.10 -2.86 -21.32
CA PHE A 581 -0.01 -3.77 -21.60
C PHE A 581 0.47 -5.18 -21.96
N LYS A 582 1.44 -5.28 -22.88
CA LYS A 582 2.05 -6.56 -23.29
C LYS A 582 2.56 -7.33 -22.08
N TRP A 583 3.32 -6.69 -21.21
CA TRP A 583 3.92 -7.36 -20.06
C TRP A 583 2.91 -7.65 -18.95
N LEU A 584 1.86 -6.86 -18.82
CA LEU A 584 0.77 -7.17 -17.90
C LEU A 584 -0.01 -8.41 -18.34
N LYS A 585 -0.33 -8.55 -19.65
CA LYS A 585 -0.92 -9.79 -20.19
C LYS A 585 -0.01 -11.00 -19.97
N THR A 586 1.28 -10.82 -20.25
CA THR A 586 2.30 -11.88 -20.03
C THR A 586 2.38 -12.26 -18.56
N PHE A 587 2.34 -11.30 -17.65
CA PHE A 587 2.35 -11.53 -16.20
C PHE A 587 1.15 -12.40 -15.78
N TYR A 588 -0.08 -12.02 -16.12
CA TYR A 588 -1.27 -12.79 -15.75
C TYR A 588 -1.25 -14.20 -16.34
N TRP A 589 -0.91 -14.32 -17.63
CA TRP A 589 -0.81 -15.63 -18.26
C TRP A 589 0.22 -16.53 -17.55
N ARG A 590 1.43 -16.03 -17.32
CA ARG A 590 2.47 -16.81 -16.64
C ARG A 590 2.11 -17.13 -15.20
N PHE A 591 1.60 -16.15 -14.47
CA PHE A 591 1.24 -16.31 -13.07
C PHE A 591 0.25 -17.48 -12.87
N PHE A 592 -0.73 -17.60 -13.73
CA PHE A 592 -1.70 -18.70 -13.68
C PHE A 592 -1.10 -20.01 -14.23
N ALA A 593 -0.54 -20.00 -15.43
CA ALA A 593 -0.03 -21.20 -16.10
C ALA A 593 1.11 -21.91 -15.33
N GLN A 594 1.85 -21.16 -14.51
CA GLN A 594 3.00 -21.71 -13.76
C GLN A 594 2.68 -22.05 -12.29
N GLN A 595 1.42 -22.03 -11.89
CA GLN A 595 1.04 -22.34 -10.49
C GLN A 595 1.50 -23.73 -10.03
N PHE A 596 1.52 -24.73 -10.91
CA PHE A 596 1.96 -26.07 -10.55
C PHE A 596 3.40 -26.13 -9.98
N LYS A 597 4.27 -25.20 -10.42
CA LYS A 597 5.62 -25.06 -9.87
C LYS A 597 5.59 -24.57 -8.41
N ARG A 598 4.67 -23.65 -8.10
CA ARG A 598 4.55 -23.10 -6.75
C ARG A 598 3.93 -24.09 -5.75
N SER A 599 3.18 -25.06 -6.21
CA SER A 599 2.53 -26.07 -5.34
C SER A 599 3.53 -26.92 -4.54
N CYS A 600 4.78 -27.03 -4.99
CA CYS A 600 5.82 -27.81 -4.34
C CYS A 600 7.02 -26.96 -3.85
N LEU A 601 6.83 -25.66 -3.61
CA LEU A 601 7.88 -24.79 -3.14
C LEU A 601 8.47 -25.26 -1.80
N PRO A 602 9.82 -25.18 -1.63
CA PRO A 602 10.47 -25.37 -0.35
C PRO A 602 9.98 -24.39 0.71
N ASP A 603 10.18 -24.72 1.97
CA ASP A 603 10.00 -23.76 3.06
C ASP A 603 10.95 -22.58 2.91
N GLY A 604 10.53 -21.40 3.33
CA GLY A 604 11.34 -20.21 3.36
C GLY A 604 10.66 -19.10 4.19
N PRO A 605 11.43 -18.12 4.68
CA PRO A 605 10.90 -17.06 5.53
C PRO A 605 10.08 -16.06 4.73
N LYS A 606 8.96 -15.61 5.29
CA LYS A 606 8.21 -14.47 4.77
C LYS A 606 8.80 -13.18 5.34
N VAL A 607 9.29 -12.30 4.46
CA VAL A 607 9.92 -11.03 4.85
C VAL A 607 9.02 -9.81 4.64
N GLY A 608 8.06 -9.87 3.73
CA GLY A 608 7.19 -8.76 3.36
C GLY A 608 5.72 -9.13 3.38
N SER A 609 4.87 -8.19 2.94
CA SER A 609 3.42 -8.36 2.89
C SER A 609 2.93 -9.28 1.75
N VAL A 610 3.80 -9.62 0.79
CA VAL A 610 3.50 -10.46 -0.37
C VAL A 610 4.41 -11.67 -0.38
N ALA A 611 3.84 -12.85 -0.55
CA ALA A 611 4.53 -14.10 -0.80
C ALA A 611 3.64 -15.04 -1.63
N VAL A 612 4.23 -16.09 -2.21
CA VAL A 612 3.52 -17.05 -3.06
C VAL A 612 3.59 -18.49 -2.50
N SER A 613 3.85 -18.60 -1.21
CA SER A 613 3.91 -19.90 -0.53
C SER A 613 2.52 -20.59 -0.53
N PRO A 614 2.41 -21.84 -0.98
CA PRO A 614 1.15 -22.59 -0.99
C PRO A 614 0.66 -22.96 0.41
N ARG A 615 1.51 -22.85 1.42
CA ARG A 615 1.18 -23.16 2.82
C ARG A 615 0.49 -22.00 3.55
N GLY A 616 0.63 -20.77 3.06
CA GLY A 616 0.10 -19.57 3.73
C GLY A 616 -0.51 -18.55 2.79
N ASP A 617 0.30 -17.84 2.04
CA ASP A 617 -0.11 -16.61 1.37
C ASP A 617 -0.94 -16.81 0.09
N LEU A 618 -0.60 -17.82 -0.72
CA LEU A 618 -1.27 -18.05 -2.00
C LEU A 618 -1.71 -19.52 -2.14
N ARG A 619 -2.95 -19.78 -1.82
CA ARG A 619 -3.58 -21.10 -2.02
C ARG A 619 -4.40 -21.09 -3.30
N MET A 620 -3.73 -21.32 -4.42
CA MET A 620 -4.33 -21.26 -5.75
C MET A 620 -4.29 -22.65 -6.40
N PRO A 621 -5.39 -23.11 -7.06
CA PRO A 621 -5.39 -24.34 -7.84
C PRO A 621 -4.35 -24.27 -8.97
N SER A 622 -3.69 -25.40 -9.26
CA SER A 622 -2.65 -25.46 -10.31
C SER A 622 -3.20 -25.38 -11.73
N ASP A 623 -4.51 -25.62 -11.88
CA ASP A 623 -5.26 -25.65 -13.13
C ASP A 623 -6.26 -24.49 -13.26
N ALA A 624 -6.11 -23.43 -12.45
CA ALA A 624 -6.93 -22.24 -12.54
C ALA A 624 -6.71 -21.51 -13.88
N SER A 625 -7.80 -21.06 -14.52
CA SER A 625 -7.76 -20.28 -15.74
C SER A 625 -7.49 -18.80 -15.49
N ALA A 626 -6.66 -18.18 -16.30
CA ALA A 626 -6.47 -16.73 -16.33
C ALA A 626 -7.57 -15.98 -17.14
N GLY A 627 -8.54 -16.70 -17.70
CA GLY A 627 -9.49 -16.17 -18.68
C GLY A 627 -10.17 -14.87 -18.25
N VAL A 628 -10.72 -14.82 -17.04
CA VAL A 628 -11.45 -13.65 -16.52
C VAL A 628 -10.57 -12.38 -16.45
N TRP A 629 -9.31 -12.52 -16.02
CA TRP A 629 -8.37 -11.39 -15.96
C TRP A 629 -7.89 -10.93 -17.33
N LEU A 630 -7.64 -11.87 -18.24
CA LEU A 630 -7.20 -11.58 -19.60
C LEU A 630 -8.34 -10.97 -20.44
N GLU A 631 -9.58 -11.43 -20.27
CA GLU A 631 -10.76 -10.88 -20.92
C GLU A 631 -10.98 -9.41 -20.53
N GLN A 632 -10.79 -9.04 -19.25
CA GLN A 632 -10.88 -7.64 -18.83
C GLN A 632 -9.86 -6.77 -19.58
N LEU A 633 -8.60 -7.25 -19.71
CA LEU A 633 -7.58 -6.53 -20.47
C LEU A 633 -7.90 -6.43 -21.96
N GLU A 634 -8.48 -7.46 -22.56
CA GLU A 634 -8.82 -7.47 -24.00
C GLU A 634 -9.98 -6.54 -24.35
N ASN A 635 -10.85 -6.27 -23.38
CA ASN A 635 -12.00 -5.38 -23.54
C ASN A 635 -11.68 -3.91 -23.24
N MET A 636 -10.42 -3.58 -22.90
CA MET A 636 -10.00 -2.21 -22.65
C MET A 636 -9.72 -1.47 -23.95
N ASP A 637 -10.17 -0.22 -24.07
CA ASP A 637 -9.70 0.74 -25.07
C ASP A 637 -8.31 1.25 -24.65
N ILE A 638 -7.25 0.90 -25.40
CA ILE A 638 -5.85 1.22 -25.09
C ILE A 638 -5.44 2.57 -25.70
#